data_9cc3aeb4468d2b76be5b93deaf47e277
#
_entry.id   9cc3aeb4468d2b76be5b93deaf47e277
#
_cell.length_a   1.000
_cell.length_b   1.000
_cell.length_c   1.000
_cell.angle_alpha   90.00
_cell.angle_beta   90.00
_cell.angle_gamma   90.00
#
_symmetry.space_group_name_H-M   'P 1'
#
loop_
_entity.id
_entity.type
_entity.pdbx_description
1 polymer ?
#
loop_
_entity_poly.entity_id
_entity_poly.type
_entity_poly.pdbx_seq_one_letter_code
_entity_poly.pdbx_strand_id
1 'polypeptide(L)'
;MTLDKLEVGKDAVIESVGGKGALRRHFLDMGLTPGTEVTMMKKAPMGDPIELRLRSYELTLRLADAAQIEISGIHDTDTVRSRQAHLKDIPHPQVGEMGIYHVRKKGNELREGEPLTFGLIGNQNCGKTTLFNQLTGANQHVGNFPGVTVDRKDGQIKNHPEATVTDLPGIYSLSPYTNEEIVTRDFLIQNKPRGIINIVDATNIERNLYLTMQLIEMDIPMVLALNMMDEVRENGGTIQVNRLEEALGIPVIPISAAKNEGIGELIEHAIHVARYDECPGRLDFCDANGENGQAAIHRCIHAVVHLIEEHAKKAEIPARFAATKLVEGDKLILQQLGLDRNEEETLEHMIHEMEEECAKDREAALADMRFKFIEKVCTQTVVKPTESKAHARSVKADKILTGKYTALPAFAAIMGLIFWLTFGVIGAGLSDWLSVGIDIVTDFADRALTAYGLNPVVHSLIIDGIFAGVGSVLSFLPIIVVLFFFLSILEDSGYMARIAFVMDKLLRKIGLSGRSFVPMIIGFGCSVPAIMATRTLSSERDRKMTILLTPFMSCSAKLPIYALFTYAFFPKYRALVMVGLYFTGIIVGVLFSLLLKNTAFQGEPVPFVMELPNYRLPSLKSVGMLIWDKAKDFITKAFTIIFMASIVIWFLQTFDVRLNVVVDSKDSLLALIGGFAAPVFVPLGFGDWRISTALITGFTAKESVVSTLTVLFGGDMSVLNTLFTPFSALVFLVFTLLYTPCVAAIASVKREMGTARSAFLVVIMQCVIAWIVAFAVRMIGMLIGF
;
A
#
# COMPACT_ATOMS: atom_id res chain seq x y z
N MET A 1 36.25 -0.95 -0.97
CA MET A 1 35.42 -1.55 -2.03
C MET A 1 33.97 -1.19 -1.77
N THR A 2 33.10 -1.14 -2.80
CA THR A 2 31.69 -0.79 -2.58
C THR A 2 30.80 -2.02 -2.45
N LEU A 3 29.70 -1.91 -1.70
CA LEU A 3 28.83 -3.02 -1.30
C LEU A 3 28.14 -3.71 -2.50
N ASP A 4 27.92 -3.01 -3.62
CA ASP A 4 27.35 -3.57 -4.85
C ASP A 4 28.24 -4.68 -5.48
N LYS A 5 29.54 -4.67 -5.17
CA LYS A 5 30.56 -5.61 -5.67
C LYS A 5 30.77 -6.82 -4.77
N LEU A 6 30.13 -6.85 -3.59
CA LEU A 6 30.21 -8.00 -2.68
C LEU A 6 29.58 -9.22 -3.33
N GLU A 7 30.25 -10.37 -3.24
CA GLU A 7 29.77 -11.63 -3.77
C GLU A 7 28.76 -12.30 -2.85
N VAL A 8 27.84 -13.07 -3.41
CA VAL A 8 26.84 -13.83 -2.64
C VAL A 8 27.53 -14.85 -1.74
N GLY A 9 27.17 -14.88 -0.45
CA GLY A 9 27.78 -15.75 0.55
C GLY A 9 29.06 -15.21 1.17
N LYS A 10 29.35 -13.91 1.00
CA LYS A 10 30.48 -13.23 1.66
C LYS A 10 29.97 -12.23 2.70
N ASP A 11 30.75 -12.08 3.75
CA ASP A 11 30.58 -11.07 4.79
C ASP A 11 31.57 -9.92 4.58
N ALA A 12 31.15 -8.73 4.98
CA ALA A 12 31.99 -7.53 4.96
C ALA A 12 31.56 -6.56 6.05
N VAL A 13 32.46 -5.65 6.45
CA VAL A 13 32.18 -4.59 7.42
C VAL A 13 31.97 -3.28 6.69
N ILE A 14 30.92 -2.54 7.03
CA ILE A 14 30.67 -1.20 6.49
C ILE A 14 31.70 -0.22 7.04
N GLU A 15 32.45 0.46 6.18
CA GLU A 15 33.36 1.55 6.53
C GLU A 15 32.68 2.90 6.55
N SER A 16 31.94 3.19 5.48
CA SER A 16 31.23 4.46 5.33
C SER A 16 29.93 4.30 4.54
N VAL A 17 28.95 5.14 4.87
CA VAL A 17 27.67 5.24 4.16
C VAL A 17 27.66 6.60 3.46
N GLY A 18 27.83 6.58 2.15
CA GLY A 18 27.82 7.76 1.31
C GLY A 18 26.41 8.30 1.02
N GLY A 19 26.35 9.30 0.15
CA GLY A 19 25.10 9.99 -0.16
C GLY A 19 24.85 11.20 0.74
N LYS A 20 23.74 11.90 0.54
CA LYS A 20 23.34 13.09 1.32
C LYS A 20 21.83 13.12 1.54
N GLY A 21 21.40 13.76 2.62
CA GLY A 21 20.00 14.06 2.89
C GLY A 21 19.18 12.86 3.35
N ALA A 22 17.89 12.89 3.07
CA ALA A 22 16.91 11.96 3.64
C ALA A 22 17.18 10.47 3.31
N LEU A 23 17.71 10.16 2.12
CA LEU A 23 18.03 8.78 1.73
C LEU A 23 19.15 8.18 2.60
N ARG A 24 20.23 8.94 2.82
CA ARG A 24 21.33 8.50 3.66
C ARG A 24 20.87 8.26 5.11
N ARG A 25 20.08 9.19 5.67
CA ARG A 25 19.46 9.00 6.99
C ARG A 25 18.64 7.72 7.04
N HIS A 26 17.84 7.47 6.00
CA HIS A 26 17.05 6.27 5.93
C HIS A 26 17.91 4.98 5.96
N PHE A 27 19.06 4.94 5.30
CA PHE A 27 19.97 3.80 5.40
C PHE A 27 20.54 3.62 6.80
N LEU A 28 20.92 4.72 7.46
CA LEU A 28 21.41 4.70 8.84
C LEU A 28 20.32 4.23 9.82
N ASP A 29 19.08 4.73 9.67
CA ASP A 29 17.91 4.32 10.45
C ASP A 29 17.56 2.83 10.24
N MET A 30 17.91 2.28 9.05
CA MET A 30 17.80 0.87 8.73
C MET A 30 18.97 0.02 9.24
N GLY A 31 19.90 0.59 10.00
CA GLY A 31 21.02 -0.11 10.64
C GLY A 31 22.26 -0.32 9.76
N LEU A 32 22.32 0.29 8.59
CA LEU A 32 23.53 0.34 7.78
C LEU A 32 24.47 1.39 8.36
N THR A 33 25.09 1.10 9.50
CA THR A 33 26.00 2.04 10.20
C THR A 33 27.45 1.61 10.05
N PRO A 34 28.42 2.56 10.06
CA PRO A 34 29.84 2.22 10.05
C PRO A 34 30.22 1.27 11.19
N GLY A 35 30.94 0.19 10.86
CA GLY A 35 31.29 -0.90 11.77
C GLY A 35 30.29 -2.06 11.81
N THR A 36 29.16 -1.97 11.10
CA THR A 36 28.19 -3.08 11.00
C THR A 36 28.66 -4.13 10.00
N GLU A 37 28.61 -5.39 10.39
CA GLU A 37 28.86 -6.53 9.51
C GLU A 37 27.62 -6.83 8.66
N VAL A 38 27.82 -7.03 7.34
CA VAL A 38 26.77 -7.32 6.38
C VAL A 38 27.11 -8.56 5.56
N THR A 39 26.12 -9.43 5.37
CA THR A 39 26.23 -10.63 4.52
C THR A 39 25.44 -10.43 3.23
N MET A 40 26.03 -10.73 2.09
CA MET A 40 25.33 -10.75 0.80
C MET A 40 24.54 -12.07 0.65
N MET A 41 23.22 -12.02 0.81
CA MET A 41 22.37 -13.20 0.77
C MET A 41 22.02 -13.64 -0.65
N LYS A 42 21.49 -12.76 -1.46
CA LYS A 42 21.12 -13.05 -2.85
C LYS A 42 20.96 -11.78 -3.69
N LYS A 43 20.91 -11.96 -5.01
CA LYS A 43 20.55 -10.90 -5.97
C LYS A 43 19.23 -11.26 -6.64
N ALA A 44 18.39 -10.26 -6.93
CA ALA A 44 17.15 -10.45 -7.69
C ALA A 44 17.46 -11.14 -9.05
N PRO A 45 16.49 -11.79 -9.70
CA PRO A 45 16.70 -12.54 -10.96
C PRO A 45 17.38 -11.73 -12.07
N MET A 46 17.15 -10.41 -12.09
CA MET A 46 17.79 -9.50 -13.05
C MET A 46 19.09 -8.86 -12.52
N GLY A 47 19.59 -9.32 -11.37
CA GLY A 47 20.82 -8.85 -10.72
C GLY A 47 20.63 -7.61 -9.84
N ASP A 48 19.44 -7.01 -9.78
CA ASP A 48 19.12 -5.81 -9.02
C ASP A 48 17.61 -5.81 -8.68
N PRO A 49 17.17 -5.59 -7.42
CA PRO A 49 17.98 -5.27 -6.23
C PRO A 49 18.75 -6.44 -5.61
N ILE A 50 19.56 -6.14 -4.59
CA ILE A 50 20.28 -7.12 -3.77
C ILE A 50 19.61 -7.30 -2.42
N GLU A 51 19.77 -8.46 -1.80
CA GLU A 51 19.33 -8.74 -0.44
C GLU A 51 20.54 -8.98 0.46
N LEU A 52 20.57 -8.27 1.56
CA LEU A 52 21.61 -8.26 2.56
C LEU A 52 21.05 -8.75 3.88
N ARG A 53 21.86 -9.48 4.64
CA ARG A 53 21.63 -9.74 6.07
C ARG A 53 22.53 -8.83 6.87
N LEU A 54 21.97 -8.13 7.84
CA LEU A 54 22.69 -7.34 8.81
C LEU A 54 22.09 -7.59 10.19
N ARG A 55 22.92 -7.75 11.21
CA ARG A 55 22.47 -8.08 12.56
C ARG A 55 21.56 -9.33 12.54
N SER A 56 20.25 -9.21 12.73
CA SER A 56 19.31 -10.34 12.79
C SER A 56 18.19 -10.29 11.74
N TYR A 57 18.25 -9.37 10.77
CA TYR A 57 17.20 -9.18 9.76
C TYR A 57 17.77 -9.04 8.34
N GLU A 58 16.90 -9.21 7.37
CA GLU A 58 17.23 -9.12 5.95
C GLU A 58 16.67 -7.83 5.34
N LEU A 59 17.48 -7.16 4.54
CA LEU A 59 17.17 -5.88 3.92
C LEU A 59 17.47 -5.93 2.43
N THR A 60 16.59 -5.36 1.61
CA THR A 60 16.85 -5.23 0.17
C THR A 60 17.32 -3.82 -0.18
N LEU A 61 18.35 -3.72 -1.03
CA LEU A 61 18.89 -2.48 -1.56
C LEU A 61 19.04 -2.55 -3.07
N ARG A 62 18.90 -1.40 -3.74
CA ARG A 62 19.29 -1.28 -5.14
C ARG A 62 20.81 -1.24 -5.28
N LEU A 63 21.33 -1.75 -6.39
CA LEU A 63 22.78 -1.70 -6.67
C LEU A 63 23.31 -0.24 -6.70
N ALA A 64 22.50 0.70 -7.21
CA ALA A 64 22.88 2.11 -7.22
C ALA A 64 23.04 2.70 -5.82
N ASP A 65 22.23 2.25 -4.87
CA ASP A 65 22.28 2.64 -3.46
C ASP A 65 23.45 1.94 -2.75
N ALA A 66 23.61 0.63 -3.00
CA ALA A 66 24.73 -0.15 -2.46
C ALA A 66 26.11 0.32 -2.96
N ALA A 67 26.17 0.90 -4.17
CA ALA A 67 27.40 1.50 -4.70
C ALA A 67 27.89 2.74 -3.93
N GLN A 68 27.03 3.33 -3.07
CA GLN A 68 27.37 4.46 -2.20
C GLN A 68 27.92 4.02 -0.83
N ILE A 69 27.89 2.71 -0.52
CA ILE A 69 28.34 2.17 0.76
C ILE A 69 29.70 1.52 0.58
N GLU A 70 30.69 2.00 1.31
CA GLU A 70 32.03 1.45 1.31
C GLU A 70 32.16 0.34 2.33
N ILE A 71 32.85 -0.75 1.95
CA ILE A 71 33.05 -1.95 2.76
C ILE A 71 34.51 -2.39 2.78
N SER A 72 34.90 -3.05 3.88
CA SER A 72 36.21 -3.67 4.09
C SER A 72 36.07 -5.00 4.79
N GLY A 73 37.19 -5.70 5.05
CA GLY A 73 37.22 -6.90 5.84
C GLY A 73 36.42 -8.08 5.26
N ILE A 74 36.50 -8.26 3.92
CA ILE A 74 35.71 -9.29 3.23
C ILE A 74 36.23 -10.70 3.61
N HIS A 75 35.31 -11.57 4.07
CA HIS A 75 35.59 -12.94 4.42
C HIS A 75 34.41 -13.88 4.06
N ASP A 76 34.66 -15.19 4.13
CA ASP A 76 33.58 -16.16 3.92
C ASP A 76 32.65 -16.19 5.13
N THR A 77 31.34 -16.31 4.88
CA THR A 77 30.34 -16.38 5.94
C THR A 77 30.58 -17.58 6.85
N ASP A 78 30.95 -17.32 8.11
CA ASP A 78 31.06 -18.37 9.12
C ASP A 78 29.65 -18.88 9.47
N THR A 79 29.43 -20.18 9.30
CA THR A 79 28.19 -20.84 9.69
C THR A 79 27.97 -20.75 11.18
N VAL A 80 27.13 -19.81 11.53
CA VAL A 80 26.35 -19.67 12.78
C VAL A 80 27.00 -20.09 14.08
N ARG A 81 27.48 -19.14 14.85
CA ARG A 81 27.69 -19.28 16.30
C ARG A 81 26.36 -19.02 17.02
N SER A 82 25.61 -20.08 17.33
CA SER A 82 24.50 -19.98 18.28
C SER A 82 25.01 -19.86 19.70
N ARG A 83 24.79 -18.73 20.35
CA ARG A 83 24.93 -18.62 21.80
C ARG A 83 23.69 -19.25 22.44
N GLN A 84 23.83 -20.48 22.93
CA GLN A 84 22.84 -21.10 23.82
C GLN A 84 23.01 -20.50 25.22
N ALA A 85 22.24 -19.50 25.55
CA ALA A 85 22.03 -19.11 26.94
C ALA A 85 20.68 -19.67 27.39
N HIS A 86 20.68 -20.60 28.34
CA HIS A 86 19.45 -21.03 29.01
C HIS A 86 19.06 -19.95 30.03
N LEU A 87 18.18 -19.01 29.58
CA LEU A 87 17.56 -18.04 30.47
C LEU A 87 16.28 -18.65 31.04
N LYS A 88 16.10 -18.55 32.39
CA LYS A 88 14.86 -18.98 33.04
C LYS A 88 13.74 -18.02 32.70
N ASP A 89 12.58 -18.55 32.36
CA ASP A 89 11.36 -17.78 32.19
C ASP A 89 10.91 -17.22 33.54
N ILE A 90 10.76 -15.91 33.64
CA ILE A 90 10.31 -15.22 34.87
C ILE A 90 8.89 -14.70 34.55
N PRO A 91 7.89 -14.97 35.43
CA PRO A 91 6.53 -14.46 35.21
C PRO A 91 6.52 -12.93 35.05
N HIS A 92 5.68 -12.46 34.18
CA HIS A 92 5.49 -11.01 33.98
C HIS A 92 4.86 -10.38 35.24
N PRO A 93 5.32 -9.20 35.69
CA PRO A 93 4.74 -8.52 36.84
C PRO A 93 3.28 -8.12 36.60
N GLN A 94 2.54 -7.91 37.69
CA GLN A 94 1.15 -7.46 37.61
C GLN A 94 1.03 -5.96 37.33
N VAL A 95 -0.15 -5.54 36.84
CA VAL A 95 -0.47 -4.12 36.57
C VAL A 95 -0.19 -3.23 37.78
N GLY A 96 0.44 -2.11 37.55
CA GLY A 96 0.68 -1.10 38.57
C GLY A 96 1.88 -1.37 39.47
N GLU A 97 2.98 -1.84 38.91
CA GLU A 97 4.28 -2.05 39.56
C GLU A 97 4.82 -0.88 40.39
N MET A 98 3.92 0.07 40.71
CA MET A 98 4.15 1.24 41.56
C MET A 98 5.27 2.17 41.05
N GLY A 99 5.47 2.24 39.72
CA GLY A 99 6.46 3.12 39.11
C GLY A 99 7.90 2.68 39.34
N ILE A 100 8.15 1.37 39.49
CA ILE A 100 9.52 0.85 39.69
C ILE A 100 10.39 1.15 38.45
N TYR A 101 9.82 1.08 37.25
CA TYR A 101 10.55 1.25 35.98
C TYR A 101 10.17 2.52 35.23
N HIS A 102 9.04 3.16 35.53
CA HIS A 102 8.52 4.37 34.90
C HIS A 102 8.23 5.47 35.90
N VAL A 103 8.23 6.72 35.44
CA VAL A 103 8.11 7.90 36.30
C VAL A 103 6.72 8.47 36.24
N ARG A 104 6.02 8.54 37.39
CA ARG A 104 4.72 9.18 37.52
C ARG A 104 4.89 10.69 37.62
N LYS A 105 4.29 11.46 36.69
CA LYS A 105 4.24 12.92 36.77
C LYS A 105 3.10 13.35 37.71
N LYS A 106 3.44 13.91 38.86
CA LYS A 106 2.46 14.39 39.85
C LYS A 106 1.61 15.55 39.31
N GLY A 107 0.30 15.46 39.48
CA GLY A 107 -0.62 16.53 39.16
C GLY A 107 -1.39 16.44 37.85
N ASN A 108 -1.09 15.47 37.01
CA ASN A 108 -1.73 15.26 35.70
C ASN A 108 -2.63 14.00 35.65
N GLU A 109 -2.95 13.42 36.78
CA GLU A 109 -3.79 12.22 36.87
C GLU A 109 -5.21 12.51 36.38
N LEU A 110 -5.77 11.63 35.57
CA LEU A 110 -7.14 11.72 35.06
C LEU A 110 -8.11 10.96 35.97
N ARG A 111 -9.33 11.51 36.12
CA ARG A 111 -10.41 10.84 36.84
C ARG A 111 -10.97 9.67 36.04
N GLU A 112 -11.59 8.72 36.75
CA GLU A 112 -12.32 7.64 36.05
C GLU A 112 -13.42 8.22 35.17
N GLY A 113 -13.45 7.73 33.90
CA GLY A 113 -14.42 8.18 32.89
C GLY A 113 -13.96 9.35 32.02
N GLU A 114 -12.81 9.98 32.29
CA GLU A 114 -12.26 10.98 31.39
C GLU A 114 -11.73 10.34 30.10
N PRO A 115 -11.87 11.01 28.92
CA PRO A 115 -11.51 10.42 27.64
C PRO A 115 -10.00 10.20 27.54
N LEU A 116 -9.62 8.98 27.16
CA LEU A 116 -8.25 8.56 26.88
C LEU A 116 -8.05 8.39 25.38
N THR A 117 -6.97 8.95 24.86
CA THR A 117 -6.61 8.84 23.43
C THR A 117 -5.27 8.15 23.30
N PHE A 118 -5.23 7.12 22.46
CA PHE A 118 -4.03 6.33 22.19
C PHE A 118 -3.60 6.42 20.75
N GLY A 119 -2.29 6.53 20.49
CA GLY A 119 -1.69 6.27 19.19
C GLY A 119 -1.17 4.83 19.11
N LEU A 120 -1.65 4.05 18.14
CA LEU A 120 -1.09 2.71 17.85
C LEU A 120 0.02 2.85 16.82
N ILE A 121 1.26 2.59 17.22
CA ILE A 121 2.45 2.85 16.43
C ILE A 121 3.31 1.58 16.35
N GLY A 122 3.94 1.35 15.22
CA GLY A 122 4.88 0.25 15.03
C GLY A 122 5.36 0.15 13.60
N ASN A 123 6.33 -0.73 13.38
CA ASN A 123 6.92 -0.96 12.07
C ASN A 123 5.91 -1.57 11.08
N GLN A 124 6.24 -1.54 9.81
CA GLN A 124 5.47 -2.29 8.81
C GLN A 124 5.56 -3.79 9.13
N ASN A 125 4.49 -4.52 8.94
CA ASN A 125 4.36 -5.97 9.17
C ASN A 125 4.50 -6.45 10.64
N CYS A 126 4.55 -5.58 11.65
CA CYS A 126 4.57 -5.98 13.06
C CYS A 126 3.22 -6.51 13.60
N GLY A 127 2.16 -6.54 12.78
CA GLY A 127 0.82 -6.99 13.18
C GLY A 127 -0.10 -5.90 13.70
N LYS A 128 0.19 -4.62 13.40
CA LYS A 128 -0.55 -3.43 13.87
C LYS A 128 -2.05 -3.48 13.54
N THR A 129 -2.42 -3.73 12.29
CA THR A 129 -3.82 -3.82 11.85
C THR A 129 -4.56 -4.97 12.54
N THR A 130 -3.89 -6.09 12.78
CA THR A 130 -4.45 -7.24 13.51
C THR A 130 -4.74 -6.84 14.96
N LEU A 131 -3.79 -6.18 15.64
CA LEU A 131 -3.97 -5.68 17.00
C LEU A 131 -5.09 -4.63 17.06
N PHE A 132 -5.13 -3.67 16.15
CA PHE A 132 -6.18 -2.65 16.08
C PHE A 132 -7.58 -3.28 15.98
N ASN A 133 -7.75 -4.28 15.13
CA ASN A 133 -9.00 -5.02 14.98
C ASN A 133 -9.38 -5.81 16.25
N GLN A 134 -8.39 -6.35 16.98
CA GLN A 134 -8.66 -7.02 18.26
C GLN A 134 -9.08 -6.02 19.34
N LEU A 135 -8.44 -4.85 19.41
CA LEU A 135 -8.77 -3.79 20.36
C LEU A 135 -10.16 -3.18 20.11
N THR A 136 -10.51 -2.88 18.85
CA THR A 136 -11.69 -2.07 18.52
C THR A 136 -12.90 -2.88 18.04
N GLY A 137 -12.69 -4.04 17.44
CA GLY A 137 -13.77 -4.83 16.84
C GLY A 137 -14.43 -4.13 15.64
N ALA A 138 -15.78 -4.03 15.67
CA ALA A 138 -16.57 -3.43 14.58
C ALA A 138 -16.72 -1.89 14.68
N ASN A 139 -16.31 -1.27 15.79
CA ASN A 139 -16.49 0.16 16.05
C ASN A 139 -15.30 0.96 15.52
N GLN A 140 -15.23 1.13 14.21
CA GLN A 140 -14.14 1.84 13.53
C GLN A 140 -14.66 2.97 12.67
N HIS A 141 -14.01 4.12 12.70
CA HIS A 141 -14.20 5.24 11.80
C HIS A 141 -13.00 5.33 10.85
N VAL A 142 -13.25 5.33 9.54
CA VAL A 142 -12.21 5.44 8.52
C VAL A 142 -12.30 6.82 7.87
N GLY A 143 -11.20 7.53 7.86
CA GLY A 143 -11.04 8.83 7.22
C GLY A 143 -9.63 8.99 6.66
N ASN A 144 -9.22 10.21 6.33
CA ASN A 144 -7.83 10.53 5.99
C ASN A 144 -7.28 11.52 7.01
N PHE A 145 -5.96 11.48 7.23
CA PHE A 145 -5.31 12.53 8.00
C PHE A 145 -5.43 13.88 7.28
N PRO A 146 -5.60 15.00 8.00
CA PRO A 146 -5.75 16.31 7.40
C PRO A 146 -4.59 16.67 6.45
N GLY A 147 -4.94 17.12 5.23
CA GLY A 147 -3.96 17.59 4.24
C GLY A 147 -3.18 16.52 3.47
N VAL A 148 -3.37 15.24 3.78
CA VAL A 148 -2.65 14.13 3.13
C VAL A 148 -3.61 12.99 2.77
N THR A 149 -3.17 12.12 1.87
CA THR A 149 -3.94 10.96 1.41
C THR A 149 -3.63 9.68 2.18
N VAL A 150 -3.21 9.82 3.44
CA VAL A 150 -2.93 8.71 4.34
C VAL A 150 -4.22 8.38 5.11
N ASP A 151 -4.61 7.10 5.09
CA ASP A 151 -5.82 6.64 5.77
C ASP A 151 -5.66 6.77 7.28
N ARG A 152 -6.69 7.31 7.95
CA ARG A 152 -6.83 7.39 9.41
C ARG A 152 -7.94 6.44 9.84
N LYS A 153 -7.67 5.62 10.83
CA LYS A 153 -8.65 4.75 11.45
C LYS A 153 -8.68 5.03 12.94
N ASP A 154 -9.84 5.43 13.41
CA ASP A 154 -10.10 5.62 14.84
C ASP A 154 -11.09 4.58 15.32
N GLY A 155 -10.92 4.06 16.54
CA GLY A 155 -11.85 3.10 17.12
C GLY A 155 -11.85 3.16 18.65
N GLN A 156 -13.01 2.88 19.23
CA GLN A 156 -13.12 2.73 20.69
C GLN A 156 -12.62 1.35 21.11
N ILE A 157 -11.89 1.29 22.21
CA ILE A 157 -11.42 0.03 22.78
C ILE A 157 -12.60 -0.72 23.37
N LYS A 158 -12.70 -2.03 23.10
CA LYS A 158 -13.75 -2.91 23.61
C LYS A 158 -13.80 -2.85 25.14
N ASN A 159 -14.99 -2.76 25.68
CA ASN A 159 -15.28 -2.67 27.12
C ASN A 159 -14.74 -1.39 27.81
N HIS A 160 -14.10 -0.48 27.06
CA HIS A 160 -13.56 0.80 27.56
C HIS A 160 -14.00 1.94 26.64
N PRO A 161 -15.27 2.38 26.70
CA PRO A 161 -15.82 3.41 25.82
C PRO A 161 -15.13 4.78 25.97
N GLU A 162 -14.48 5.03 27.12
CA GLU A 162 -13.67 6.22 27.39
C GLU A 162 -12.34 6.22 26.62
N ALA A 163 -11.87 5.06 26.15
CA ALA A 163 -10.58 4.90 25.48
C ALA A 163 -10.73 4.76 23.96
N THR A 164 -10.12 5.68 23.24
CA THR A 164 -10.08 5.68 21.77
C THR A 164 -8.66 5.44 21.27
N VAL A 165 -8.50 4.58 20.28
CA VAL A 165 -7.22 4.29 19.64
C VAL A 165 -7.23 4.73 18.18
N THR A 166 -6.18 5.43 17.75
CA THR A 166 -5.92 5.84 16.37
C THR A 166 -4.85 4.93 15.77
N ASP A 167 -5.17 4.24 14.67
CA ASP A 167 -4.19 3.45 13.91
C ASP A 167 -3.33 4.39 13.06
N LEU A 168 -2.05 4.48 13.39
CA LEU A 168 -1.07 5.32 12.67
C LEU A 168 -0.36 4.49 11.59
N PRO A 169 0.16 5.10 10.53
CA PRO A 169 0.92 4.40 9.51
C PRO A 169 2.08 3.58 10.08
N GLY A 170 2.44 2.48 9.40
CA GLY A 170 3.63 1.70 9.75
C GLY A 170 4.90 2.42 9.33
N ILE A 171 5.75 2.78 10.28
CA ILE A 171 6.97 3.54 10.07
C ILE A 171 8.18 2.85 10.71
N TYR A 172 9.36 3.18 10.26
CA TYR A 172 10.61 2.65 10.82
C TYR A 172 11.34 3.66 11.70
N SER A 173 11.13 4.95 11.49
CA SER A 173 11.68 6.03 12.28
C SER A 173 10.75 7.24 12.28
N LEU A 174 10.98 8.23 13.15
CA LEU A 174 10.32 9.53 13.15
C LEU A 174 11.06 10.57 12.29
N SER A 175 11.99 10.15 11.47
CA SER A 175 12.69 11.02 10.52
C SER A 175 11.80 11.32 9.31
N PRO A 176 11.72 12.57 8.82
CA PRO A 176 10.76 12.97 7.79
C PRO A 176 11.23 12.52 6.39
N TYR A 177 11.08 11.25 6.09
CA TYR A 177 11.45 10.66 4.81
C TYR A 177 10.24 10.42 3.90
N THR A 178 9.15 9.88 4.47
CA THR A 178 7.89 9.66 3.77
C THR A 178 6.75 10.45 4.41
N ASN A 179 5.61 10.60 3.70
CA ASN A 179 4.42 11.23 4.25
C ASN A 179 3.89 10.49 5.50
N GLU A 180 4.09 9.18 5.56
CA GLU A 180 3.66 8.33 6.67
C GLU A 180 4.40 8.69 7.97
N GLU A 181 5.71 8.92 7.89
CA GLU A 181 6.55 9.34 9.02
C GLU A 181 6.21 10.77 9.47
N ILE A 182 5.99 11.67 8.51
CA ILE A 182 5.58 13.05 8.80
C ILE A 182 4.23 13.06 9.52
N VAL A 183 3.23 12.34 9.01
CA VAL A 183 1.89 12.24 9.61
C VAL A 183 1.95 11.69 11.03
N THR A 184 2.71 10.62 11.26
CA THR A 184 2.84 10.03 12.59
C THR A 184 3.50 10.98 13.55
N ARG A 185 4.58 11.66 13.15
CA ARG A 185 5.26 12.66 13.96
C ARG A 185 4.36 13.85 14.30
N ASP A 186 3.67 14.40 13.29
CA ASP A 186 2.76 15.53 13.48
C ASP A 186 1.59 15.16 14.39
N PHE A 187 1.08 13.92 14.29
CA PHE A 187 0.07 13.43 15.21
C PHE A 187 0.57 13.43 16.66
N LEU A 188 1.79 12.95 16.90
CA LEU A 188 2.37 12.91 18.25
C LEU A 188 2.61 14.30 18.83
N ILE A 189 3.10 15.25 18.02
CA ILE A 189 3.42 16.61 18.46
C ILE A 189 2.16 17.48 18.60
N GLN A 190 1.23 17.41 17.63
CA GLN A 190 0.08 18.32 17.57
C GLN A 190 -1.14 17.79 18.33
N ASN A 191 -1.46 16.50 18.16
CA ASN A 191 -2.64 15.88 18.80
C ASN A 191 -2.35 15.42 20.23
N LYS A 192 -1.09 15.22 20.60
CA LYS A 192 -0.64 14.84 21.94
C LYS A 192 -1.51 13.74 22.56
N PRO A 193 -1.48 12.51 22.01
CA PRO A 193 -2.26 11.41 22.58
C PRO A 193 -1.88 11.20 24.04
N ARG A 194 -2.85 10.78 24.85
CA ARG A 194 -2.63 10.52 26.28
C ARG A 194 -1.74 9.30 26.52
N GLY A 195 -1.64 8.40 25.52
CA GLY A 195 -0.76 7.27 25.59
C GLY A 195 -0.37 6.73 24.21
N ILE A 196 0.70 5.98 24.15
CA ILE A 196 1.18 5.28 22.96
C ILE A 196 1.12 3.78 23.24
N ILE A 197 0.52 3.03 22.31
CA ILE A 197 0.65 1.57 22.24
C ILE A 197 1.65 1.30 21.12
N ASN A 198 2.89 0.98 21.49
CA ASN A 198 3.95 0.66 20.53
C ASN A 198 3.97 -0.84 20.29
N ILE A 199 3.66 -1.28 19.07
CA ILE A 199 3.70 -2.70 18.70
C ILE A 199 5.03 -3.06 18.04
N VAL A 200 5.69 -4.09 18.58
CA VAL A 200 7.00 -4.57 18.18
C VAL A 200 6.91 -6.03 17.76
N ASP A 201 7.49 -6.38 16.62
CA ASP A 201 7.65 -7.79 16.19
C ASP A 201 8.79 -8.44 16.98
N ALA A 202 8.44 -9.38 17.86
CA ALA A 202 9.38 -10.10 18.69
C ALA A 202 10.36 -10.97 17.88
N THR A 203 10.00 -11.36 16.67
CA THR A 203 10.88 -12.17 15.79
C THR A 203 12.01 -11.32 15.18
N ASN A 204 11.78 -9.99 15.05
CA ASN A 204 12.72 -9.00 14.53
C ASN A 204 12.92 -7.83 15.50
N ILE A 205 13.07 -8.13 16.79
CA ILE A 205 13.03 -7.15 17.87
C ILE A 205 14.10 -6.05 17.72
N GLU A 206 15.33 -6.37 17.34
CA GLU A 206 16.43 -5.40 17.21
C GLU A 206 16.10 -4.25 16.29
N ARG A 207 15.47 -4.54 15.18
CA ARG A 207 15.06 -3.51 14.22
C ARG A 207 13.88 -2.67 14.71
N ASN A 208 12.91 -3.33 15.35
CA ASN A 208 11.70 -2.66 15.82
C ASN A 208 11.99 -1.71 16.98
N LEU A 209 12.95 -2.04 17.84
CA LEU A 209 13.34 -1.20 18.97
C LEU A 209 13.93 0.15 18.56
N TYR A 210 14.42 0.31 17.34
CA TYR A 210 14.92 1.61 16.86
C TYR A 210 13.84 2.71 16.90
N LEU A 211 12.64 2.38 16.42
CA LEU A 211 11.49 3.27 16.53
C LEU A 211 11.06 3.46 17.99
N THR A 212 11.06 2.38 18.79
CA THR A 212 10.71 2.44 20.22
C THR A 212 11.56 3.46 20.96
N MET A 213 12.87 3.49 20.70
CA MET A 213 13.77 4.47 21.34
C MET A 213 13.40 5.90 21.00
N GLN A 214 13.05 6.20 19.74
CA GLN A 214 12.60 7.53 19.34
C GLN A 214 11.25 7.92 19.97
N LEU A 215 10.35 6.93 20.17
CA LEU A 215 9.08 7.15 20.86
C LEU A 215 9.29 7.42 22.36
N ILE A 216 10.25 6.75 23.00
CA ILE A 216 10.62 7.01 24.39
C ILE A 216 11.12 8.46 24.56
N GLU A 217 11.91 8.97 23.61
CA GLU A 217 12.39 10.36 23.63
C GLU A 217 11.26 11.40 23.55
N MET A 218 10.03 11.01 23.11
CA MET A 218 8.85 11.87 23.10
C MET A 218 8.24 12.11 24.48
N ASP A 219 8.69 11.38 25.50
CA ASP A 219 8.25 11.51 26.91
C ASP A 219 6.70 11.46 27.07
N ILE A 220 6.05 10.63 26.28
CA ILE A 220 4.61 10.35 26.35
C ILE A 220 4.39 9.01 27.05
N PRO A 221 3.38 8.86 27.93
CA PRO A 221 3.02 7.56 28.52
C PRO A 221 2.90 6.49 27.45
N MET A 222 3.60 5.37 27.60
CA MET A 222 3.58 4.34 26.57
C MET A 222 3.70 2.94 27.13
N VAL A 223 3.16 1.98 26.37
CA VAL A 223 3.33 0.54 26.58
C VAL A 223 3.89 -0.11 25.32
N LEU A 224 4.75 -1.12 25.49
CA LEU A 224 5.29 -1.90 24.39
C LEU A 224 4.54 -3.21 24.28
N ALA A 225 3.80 -3.41 23.19
CA ALA A 225 3.14 -4.64 22.86
C ALA A 225 4.11 -5.54 22.07
N LEU A 226 4.72 -6.51 22.73
CA LEU A 226 5.68 -7.44 22.14
C LEU A 226 4.92 -8.56 21.43
N ASN A 227 4.67 -8.38 20.14
CA ASN A 227 3.81 -9.26 19.34
C ASN A 227 4.57 -10.44 18.73
N MET A 228 3.83 -11.45 18.28
CA MET A 228 4.35 -12.69 17.68
C MET A 228 5.15 -13.56 18.67
N MET A 229 4.85 -13.47 19.95
CA MET A 229 5.49 -14.29 20.98
C MET A 229 5.19 -15.78 20.81
N ASP A 230 4.09 -16.13 20.18
CA ASP A 230 3.76 -17.50 19.78
C ASP A 230 4.80 -18.04 18.76
N GLU A 231 5.21 -17.25 17.78
CA GLU A 231 6.24 -17.64 16.82
C GLU A 231 7.62 -17.78 17.47
N VAL A 232 7.96 -16.90 18.41
CA VAL A 232 9.21 -16.98 19.18
C VAL A 232 9.26 -18.28 19.97
N ARG A 233 8.18 -18.62 20.69
CA ARG A 233 8.06 -19.86 21.49
C ARG A 233 8.09 -21.13 20.62
N GLU A 234 7.34 -21.15 19.50
CA GLU A 234 7.30 -22.28 18.57
C GLU A 234 8.66 -22.58 17.93
N ASN A 235 9.51 -21.56 17.78
CA ASN A 235 10.87 -21.69 17.27
C ASN A 235 11.91 -21.97 18.36
N GLY A 236 11.50 -22.10 19.64
CA GLY A 236 12.39 -22.39 20.76
C GLY A 236 13.21 -21.19 21.25
N GLY A 237 12.79 -19.96 20.88
CA GLY A 237 13.35 -18.73 21.42
C GLY A 237 12.66 -18.31 22.72
N THR A 238 13.30 -17.41 23.46
CA THR A 238 12.76 -16.82 24.69
C THR A 238 13.19 -15.36 24.79
N ILE A 239 12.31 -14.49 25.27
CA ILE A 239 12.61 -13.10 25.59
C ILE A 239 12.32 -12.88 27.06
N GLN A 240 13.29 -12.35 27.80
CA GLN A 240 13.13 -11.99 29.21
C GLN A 240 12.43 -10.62 29.31
N VAL A 241 11.10 -10.66 29.34
CA VAL A 241 10.24 -9.48 29.30
C VAL A 241 10.57 -8.51 30.43
N ASN A 242 10.71 -8.98 31.67
CA ASN A 242 11.00 -8.13 32.84
C ASN A 242 12.34 -7.39 32.73
N ARG A 243 13.38 -8.02 32.18
CA ARG A 243 14.66 -7.36 31.95
C ARG A 243 14.59 -6.36 30.81
N LEU A 244 13.78 -6.66 29.80
CA LEU A 244 13.54 -5.74 28.69
C LEU A 244 12.82 -4.49 29.17
N GLU A 245 11.82 -4.67 30.03
CA GLU A 245 11.09 -3.60 30.71
C GLU A 245 12.01 -2.71 31.56
N GLU A 246 12.85 -3.32 32.40
CA GLU A 246 13.88 -2.62 33.20
C GLU A 246 14.86 -1.84 32.30
N ALA A 247 15.30 -2.44 31.20
CA ALA A 247 16.25 -1.81 30.29
C ALA A 247 15.66 -0.61 29.53
N LEU A 248 14.37 -0.70 29.13
CA LEU A 248 13.68 0.33 28.36
C LEU A 248 12.97 1.38 29.25
N GLY A 249 12.66 1.03 30.50
CA GLY A 249 11.91 1.91 31.41
C GLY A 249 10.47 2.13 31.02
N ILE A 250 9.81 1.16 30.38
CA ILE A 250 8.41 1.17 29.96
C ILE A 250 7.80 -0.22 30.14
N PRO A 251 6.49 -0.35 30.40
CA PRO A 251 5.83 -1.64 30.47
C PRO A 251 5.93 -2.41 29.14
N VAL A 252 6.27 -3.70 29.21
CA VAL A 252 6.44 -4.59 28.06
C VAL A 252 5.50 -5.78 28.18
N ILE A 253 4.49 -5.85 27.36
CA ILE A 253 3.46 -6.89 27.43
C ILE A 253 3.62 -7.89 26.29
N PRO A 254 3.87 -9.17 26.57
CA PRO A 254 4.00 -10.21 25.56
C PRO A 254 2.62 -10.59 25.02
N ILE A 255 2.41 -10.44 23.70
CA ILE A 255 1.14 -10.71 23.06
C ILE A 255 1.27 -11.61 21.82
N SER A 256 0.16 -12.22 21.43
CA SER A 256 -0.07 -12.74 20.08
C SER A 256 -1.39 -12.16 19.55
N ALA A 257 -1.31 -11.12 18.73
CA ALA A 257 -2.49 -10.49 18.14
C ALA A 257 -3.29 -11.45 17.26
N ALA A 258 -2.62 -12.39 16.59
CA ALA A 258 -3.25 -13.40 15.75
C ALA A 258 -4.07 -14.41 16.56
N LYS A 259 -3.57 -14.83 17.74
CA LYS A 259 -4.24 -15.79 18.64
C LYS A 259 -5.09 -15.11 19.71
N ASN A 260 -5.10 -13.77 19.78
CA ASN A 260 -5.78 -12.96 20.81
C ASN A 260 -5.27 -13.25 22.24
N GLU A 261 -3.97 -13.50 22.38
CA GLU A 261 -3.30 -13.73 23.66
C GLU A 261 -2.69 -12.43 24.21
N GLY A 262 -2.80 -12.16 25.51
CA GLY A 262 -2.21 -11.00 26.19
C GLY A 262 -2.90 -9.65 25.91
N ILE A 263 -3.98 -9.60 25.12
CA ILE A 263 -4.62 -8.34 24.72
C ILE A 263 -5.31 -7.65 25.91
N GLY A 264 -5.95 -8.39 26.81
CA GLY A 264 -6.59 -7.85 28.01
C GLY A 264 -5.57 -7.15 28.91
N GLU A 265 -4.45 -7.81 29.20
CA GLU A 265 -3.34 -7.27 29.99
C GLU A 265 -2.73 -6.02 29.35
N LEU A 266 -2.55 -6.02 28.02
CA LEU A 266 -2.10 -4.83 27.26
C LEU A 266 -3.03 -3.63 27.46
N ILE A 267 -4.35 -3.83 27.41
CA ILE A 267 -5.34 -2.77 27.59
C ILE A 267 -5.27 -2.22 29.01
N GLU A 268 -5.19 -3.08 30.03
CA GLU A 268 -5.11 -2.67 31.43
C GLU A 268 -3.87 -1.82 31.69
N HIS A 269 -2.68 -2.26 31.21
CA HIS A 269 -1.45 -1.48 31.33
C HIS A 269 -1.51 -0.16 30.57
N ALA A 270 -2.03 -0.15 29.31
CA ALA A 270 -2.17 1.07 28.53
C ALA A 270 -3.06 2.11 29.23
N ILE A 271 -4.22 1.70 29.74
CA ILE A 271 -5.12 2.57 30.50
C ILE A 271 -4.46 3.07 31.78
N HIS A 272 -3.74 2.22 32.49
CA HIS A 272 -3.05 2.57 33.72
C HIS A 272 -2.01 3.67 33.50
N VAL A 273 -1.05 3.47 32.59
CA VAL A 273 0.02 4.46 32.34
C VAL A 273 -0.54 5.79 31.81
N ALA A 274 -1.57 5.75 30.94
CA ALA A 274 -2.21 6.95 30.44
C ALA A 274 -3.02 7.71 31.49
N ARG A 275 -3.68 7.01 32.41
CA ARG A 275 -4.47 7.61 33.49
C ARG A 275 -3.60 8.29 34.54
N TYR A 276 -2.51 7.64 34.91
CA TYR A 276 -1.61 8.15 35.95
C TYR A 276 -0.44 8.96 35.43
N ASP A 277 -0.42 9.26 34.12
CA ASP A 277 0.66 9.99 33.41
C ASP A 277 2.05 9.42 33.72
N GLU A 278 2.15 8.10 33.59
CA GLU A 278 3.41 7.36 33.82
C GLU A 278 4.26 7.38 32.57
N CYS A 279 5.27 8.25 32.56
CA CYS A 279 6.18 8.43 31.44
C CYS A 279 7.35 7.46 31.50
N PRO A 280 8.08 7.26 30.36
CA PRO A 280 9.25 6.41 30.33
C PRO A 280 10.27 6.76 31.41
N GLY A 281 10.73 5.75 32.15
CA GLY A 281 11.71 5.91 33.23
C GLY A 281 13.14 6.15 32.72
N ARG A 282 13.38 5.91 31.42
CA ARG A 282 14.66 6.12 30.79
C ARG A 282 14.48 6.94 29.52
N LEU A 283 15.10 8.11 29.47
CA LEU A 283 15.13 8.98 28.27
C LEU A 283 16.51 9.01 27.62
N ASP A 284 17.54 8.47 28.31
CA ASP A 284 18.93 8.54 27.89
C ASP A 284 19.47 7.15 27.51
N PHE A 285 19.96 7.04 26.28
CA PHE A 285 20.51 5.84 25.69
C PHE A 285 22.02 5.91 25.46
N CYS A 286 22.63 7.06 25.80
CA CYS A 286 24.08 7.24 25.73
C CYS A 286 24.74 6.72 27.01
N ASP A 287 25.99 6.30 26.88
CA ASP A 287 26.82 5.93 28.02
C ASP A 287 27.77 7.11 28.35
N ALA A 288 27.52 7.75 29.50
CA ALA A 288 28.32 8.90 29.93
C ALA A 288 29.83 8.58 30.11
N ASN A 289 30.12 7.31 30.43
CA ASN A 289 31.48 6.80 30.62
C ASN A 289 31.92 5.87 29.48
N GLY A 290 31.16 5.86 28.37
CA GLY A 290 31.39 4.94 27.27
C GLY A 290 32.66 5.27 26.46
N GLU A 291 33.34 4.22 26.02
CA GLU A 291 34.45 4.31 25.09
C GLU A 291 33.96 4.59 23.66
N ASN A 292 34.89 4.88 22.73
CA ASN A 292 34.59 5.04 21.30
C ASN A 292 33.62 6.19 20.95
N GLY A 293 33.72 7.34 21.61
CA GLY A 293 32.95 8.54 21.30
C GLY A 293 31.52 8.61 21.89
N GLN A 294 31.05 7.61 22.62
CA GLN A 294 29.72 7.64 23.27
C GLN A 294 29.60 8.74 24.32
N ALA A 295 30.67 9.00 25.07
CA ALA A 295 30.72 10.10 26.01
C ALA A 295 30.61 11.49 25.34
N ALA A 296 31.17 11.66 24.13
CA ALA A 296 31.04 12.90 23.37
C ALA A 296 29.59 13.14 22.90
N ILE A 297 28.92 12.09 22.40
CA ILE A 297 27.51 12.15 22.03
C ILE A 297 26.65 12.52 23.22
N HIS A 298 26.89 11.91 24.38
CA HIS A 298 26.18 12.22 25.62
C HIS A 298 26.32 13.71 26.00
N ARG A 299 27.57 14.24 26.04
CA ARG A 299 27.83 15.65 26.34
C ARG A 299 27.15 16.60 25.34
N CYS A 300 27.25 16.29 24.04
CA CYS A 300 26.63 17.08 22.99
C CYS A 300 25.11 17.16 23.16
N ILE A 301 24.43 16.03 23.28
CA ILE A 301 22.96 16.02 23.42
C ILE A 301 22.53 16.75 24.70
N HIS A 302 23.21 16.55 25.83
CA HIS A 302 22.90 17.25 27.07
C HIS A 302 23.12 18.76 26.96
N ALA A 303 24.22 19.20 26.35
CA ALA A 303 24.46 20.63 26.09
C ALA A 303 23.39 21.25 25.18
N VAL A 304 22.98 20.54 24.13
CA VAL A 304 21.89 20.99 23.24
C VAL A 304 20.56 21.03 23.97
N VAL A 305 20.24 20.06 24.83
CA VAL A 305 19.01 20.10 25.66
C VAL A 305 18.97 21.37 26.48
N HIS A 306 20.05 21.75 27.16
CA HIS A 306 20.12 22.98 27.94
C HIS A 306 20.00 24.24 27.09
N LEU A 307 20.62 24.24 25.89
CA LEU A 307 20.53 25.37 24.95
C LEU A 307 19.08 25.63 24.51
N ILE A 308 18.31 24.59 24.24
CA ILE A 308 16.97 24.71 23.64
C ILE A 308 15.81 24.60 24.63
N GLU A 309 16.05 24.44 25.92
CA GLU A 309 15.02 24.11 26.92
C GLU A 309 13.82 25.09 26.91
N GLU A 310 14.08 26.40 26.83
CA GLU A 310 13.05 27.42 26.77
C GLU A 310 12.30 27.41 25.44
N HIS A 311 13.00 27.22 24.31
CA HIS A 311 12.42 27.12 22.98
C HIS A 311 11.54 25.88 22.85
N ALA A 312 12.02 24.75 23.34
CA ALA A 312 11.30 23.48 23.33
C ALA A 312 10.01 23.57 24.17
N LYS A 313 10.09 24.21 25.36
CA LYS A 313 8.92 24.46 26.21
C LYS A 313 7.91 25.38 25.54
N LYS A 314 8.35 26.43 24.86
CA LYS A 314 7.51 27.37 24.12
C LYS A 314 6.84 26.71 22.90
N ALA A 315 7.56 25.85 22.19
CA ALA A 315 7.06 25.08 21.07
C ALA A 315 6.26 23.84 21.50
N GLU A 316 6.21 23.55 22.81
CA GLU A 316 5.57 22.36 23.39
C GLU A 316 6.08 21.03 22.82
N ILE A 317 7.37 20.96 22.50
CA ILE A 317 8.09 19.78 22.01
C ILE A 317 8.98 19.25 23.13
N PRO A 318 9.04 17.93 23.39
CA PRO A 318 9.94 17.36 24.38
C PRO A 318 11.42 17.73 24.08
N ALA A 319 12.10 18.33 25.06
CA ALA A 319 13.43 18.89 24.86
C ALA A 319 14.46 17.83 24.41
N ARG A 320 14.37 16.60 24.95
CA ARG A 320 15.26 15.50 24.56
C ARG A 320 15.06 15.09 23.10
N PHE A 321 13.80 14.92 22.67
CA PHE A 321 13.47 14.63 21.27
C PHE A 321 13.94 15.76 20.33
N ALA A 322 13.65 17.00 20.72
CA ALA A 322 14.09 18.16 19.93
C ALA A 322 15.61 18.23 19.80
N ALA A 323 16.36 17.99 20.88
CA ALA A 323 17.83 18.00 20.87
C ALA A 323 18.41 16.92 19.96
N THR A 324 17.93 15.67 20.07
CA THR A 324 18.40 14.58 19.20
C THR A 324 18.09 14.86 17.73
N LYS A 325 16.90 15.41 17.41
CA LYS A 325 16.53 15.79 16.05
C LYS A 325 17.32 16.97 15.50
N LEU A 326 17.67 17.97 16.33
CA LEU A 326 18.57 19.06 15.93
C LEU A 326 19.99 18.54 15.62
N VAL A 327 20.52 17.66 16.46
CA VAL A 327 21.82 17.04 16.21
C VAL A 327 21.77 16.20 14.92
N GLU A 328 20.68 15.50 14.62
CA GLU A 328 20.46 14.80 13.34
C GLU A 328 20.31 15.77 12.14
N GLY A 329 20.19 17.08 12.37
CA GLY A 329 20.01 18.09 11.32
C GLY A 329 18.60 18.16 10.76
N ASP A 330 17.57 17.91 11.59
CA ASP A 330 16.16 18.05 11.20
C ASP A 330 15.75 19.51 11.08
N LYS A 331 15.59 19.96 9.83
CA LYS A 331 15.23 21.35 9.50
C LYS A 331 13.82 21.74 9.95
N LEU A 332 12.90 20.78 10.07
CA LEU A 332 11.53 21.07 10.51
C LEU A 332 11.50 21.40 12.00
N ILE A 333 12.23 20.66 12.81
CA ILE A 333 12.37 20.96 14.24
C ILE A 333 13.13 22.27 14.45
N LEU A 334 14.19 22.51 13.68
CA LEU A 334 14.91 23.80 13.75
C LEU A 334 13.99 24.98 13.48
N GLN A 335 13.14 24.90 12.46
CA GLN A 335 12.16 25.95 12.14
C GLN A 335 11.10 26.13 13.23
N GLN A 336 10.64 25.04 13.84
CA GLN A 336 9.62 25.07 14.89
C GLN A 336 10.13 25.67 16.20
N LEU A 337 11.39 25.45 16.52
CA LEU A 337 12.02 26.01 17.71
C LEU A 337 12.33 27.50 17.56
N GLY A 338 12.69 27.95 16.34
CA GLY A 338 12.97 29.36 16.05
C GLY A 338 14.18 29.89 16.80
N LEU A 339 15.30 29.16 16.77
CA LEU A 339 16.58 29.57 17.36
C LEU A 339 17.10 30.85 16.72
N ASP A 340 17.82 31.65 17.48
CA ASP A 340 18.50 32.79 16.93
C ASP A 340 19.84 32.37 16.24
N ARG A 341 20.44 33.31 15.54
CA ARG A 341 21.68 33.03 14.80
C ARG A 341 22.85 32.60 15.69
N ASN A 342 22.95 33.17 16.90
CA ASN A 342 24.03 32.83 17.83
C ASN A 342 23.81 31.44 18.42
N GLU A 343 22.56 31.09 18.68
CA GLU A 343 22.17 29.76 19.15
C GLU A 343 22.41 28.70 18.07
N GLU A 344 22.09 29.00 16.78
CA GLU A 344 22.41 28.10 15.66
C GLU A 344 23.93 27.91 15.48
N GLU A 345 24.72 28.99 15.57
CA GLU A 345 26.18 28.91 15.50
C GLU A 345 26.76 28.10 16.69
N THR A 346 26.21 28.27 17.90
CA THR A 346 26.60 27.51 19.09
C THR A 346 26.23 26.02 18.93
N LEU A 347 25.03 25.71 18.43
CA LEU A 347 24.59 24.36 18.14
C LEU A 347 25.54 23.67 17.16
N GLU A 348 25.87 24.31 16.05
CA GLU A 348 26.80 23.75 15.05
C GLU A 348 28.20 23.54 15.61
N HIS A 349 28.67 24.41 16.51
CA HIS A 349 29.97 24.24 17.17
C HIS A 349 29.99 23.01 18.08
N MET A 350 28.95 22.82 18.91
CA MET A 350 28.83 21.64 19.76
C MET A 350 28.75 20.32 18.95
N ILE A 351 28.06 20.36 17.81
CA ILE A 351 27.95 19.20 16.91
C ILE A 351 29.32 18.90 16.27
N HIS A 352 30.02 19.93 15.81
CA HIS A 352 31.34 19.76 15.18
C HIS A 352 32.37 19.16 16.15
N GLU A 353 32.40 19.63 17.40
CA GLU A 353 33.24 19.08 18.45
C GLU A 353 32.93 17.57 18.69
N MET A 354 31.65 17.20 18.71
CA MET A 354 31.22 15.80 18.83
C MET A 354 31.67 14.98 17.61
N GLU A 355 31.53 15.51 16.37
CA GLU A 355 31.93 14.81 15.15
C GLU A 355 33.45 14.56 15.10
N GLU A 356 34.24 15.51 15.52
CA GLU A 356 35.72 15.37 15.60
C GLU A 356 36.10 14.30 16.64
N GLU A 357 35.50 14.33 17.83
CA GLU A 357 35.82 13.38 18.90
C GLU A 357 35.32 11.95 18.58
N CYS A 358 34.15 11.80 17.93
CA CYS A 358 33.62 10.53 17.54
C CYS A 358 34.24 9.94 16.28
N ALA A 359 34.93 10.73 15.47
CA ALA A 359 35.40 10.40 14.12
C ALA A 359 34.23 9.87 13.21
N LYS A 360 33.04 10.35 13.44
CA LYS A 360 31.80 10.01 12.71
C LYS A 360 30.98 11.28 12.53
N ASP A 361 30.28 11.37 11.41
CA ASP A 361 29.29 12.43 11.22
C ASP A 361 28.09 12.27 12.15
N ARG A 362 27.38 13.36 12.40
CA ARG A 362 26.26 13.47 13.35
C ARG A 362 25.16 12.41 13.15
N GLU A 363 24.78 12.14 11.90
CA GLU A 363 23.71 11.18 11.59
C GLU A 363 24.18 9.75 11.92
N ALA A 364 25.40 9.38 11.51
CA ALA A 364 25.96 8.06 11.77
C ALA A 364 26.27 7.85 13.26
N ALA A 365 26.72 8.88 13.99
CA ALA A 365 27.02 8.83 15.40
C ALA A 365 25.75 8.49 16.23
N LEU A 366 24.63 9.18 15.97
CA LEU A 366 23.37 8.95 16.66
C LEU A 366 22.74 7.59 16.32
N ALA A 367 22.77 7.20 15.05
CA ALA A 367 22.26 5.88 14.64
C ALA A 367 23.08 4.77 15.29
N ASP A 368 24.42 4.86 15.29
CA ASP A 368 25.31 3.89 15.92
C ASP A 368 25.09 3.80 17.45
N MET A 369 24.89 4.94 18.12
CA MET A 369 24.54 4.98 19.55
C MET A 369 23.28 4.17 19.84
N ARG A 370 22.18 4.42 19.11
CA ARG A 370 20.93 3.69 19.31
C ARG A 370 21.08 2.20 19.03
N PHE A 371 21.73 1.82 17.93
CA PHE A 371 21.93 0.42 17.61
C PHE A 371 22.84 -0.32 18.59
N LYS A 372 23.89 0.32 19.11
CA LYS A 372 24.72 -0.27 20.18
C LYS A 372 23.94 -0.50 21.46
N PHE A 373 23.07 0.43 21.84
CA PHE A 373 22.19 0.24 22.98
C PHE A 373 21.22 -0.94 22.74
N ILE A 374 20.57 -1.00 21.58
CA ILE A 374 19.68 -2.09 21.18
C ILE A 374 20.40 -3.44 21.23
N GLU A 375 21.61 -3.52 20.69
CA GLU A 375 22.42 -4.73 20.67
C GLU A 375 22.78 -5.20 22.10
N LYS A 376 23.15 -4.25 22.98
CA LYS A 376 23.41 -4.52 24.40
C LYS A 376 22.16 -5.08 25.09
N VAL A 377 21.01 -4.46 24.90
CA VAL A 377 19.74 -4.90 25.49
C VAL A 377 19.35 -6.28 24.94
N CYS A 378 19.35 -6.47 23.62
CA CYS A 378 18.96 -7.73 23.01
C CYS A 378 19.91 -8.89 23.36
N THR A 379 21.21 -8.63 23.49
CA THR A 379 22.18 -9.66 23.94
C THR A 379 21.89 -10.15 25.37
N GLN A 380 21.35 -9.29 26.22
CA GLN A 380 21.03 -9.60 27.60
C GLN A 380 19.64 -10.22 27.79
N THR A 381 18.69 -9.91 26.90
CA THR A 381 17.27 -10.22 27.11
C THR A 381 16.71 -11.24 26.12
N VAL A 382 17.33 -11.43 24.95
CA VAL A 382 16.79 -12.24 23.85
C VAL A 382 17.63 -13.48 23.62
N VAL A 383 17.02 -14.66 23.72
CA VAL A 383 17.59 -15.93 23.27
C VAL A 383 17.02 -16.27 21.91
N LYS A 384 17.83 -16.13 20.87
CA LYS A 384 17.43 -16.45 19.51
C LYS A 384 17.45 -17.96 19.27
N PRO A 385 16.43 -18.52 18.60
CA PRO A 385 16.47 -19.88 18.10
C PRO A 385 17.58 -20.05 17.05
N THR A 386 18.14 -21.24 16.97
CA THR A 386 19.24 -21.58 16.04
C THR A 386 18.90 -21.40 14.57
N GLU A 387 17.67 -21.69 14.15
CA GLU A 387 17.06 -21.31 12.85
C GLU A 387 15.54 -21.45 12.98
N SER A 388 14.80 -20.41 12.58
CA SER A 388 13.35 -20.50 12.50
C SER A 388 12.96 -21.49 11.38
N LYS A 389 12.14 -22.50 11.72
CA LYS A 389 11.58 -23.44 10.72
C LYS A 389 10.81 -22.70 9.63
N ALA A 390 10.16 -21.60 9.97
CA ALA A 390 9.45 -20.73 9.04
C ALA A 390 10.42 -20.04 8.07
N HIS A 391 11.53 -19.51 8.57
CA HIS A 391 12.58 -18.90 7.74
C HIS A 391 13.20 -19.93 6.79
N ALA A 392 13.57 -21.13 7.27
CA ALA A 392 14.11 -22.19 6.43
C ALA A 392 13.14 -22.63 5.30
N ARG A 393 11.82 -22.67 5.59
CA ARG A 393 10.79 -22.92 4.56
C ARG A 393 10.71 -21.76 3.57
N SER A 394 10.77 -20.52 4.03
CA SER A 394 10.75 -19.33 3.19
C SER A 394 11.93 -19.29 2.24
N VAL A 395 13.14 -19.58 2.72
CA VAL A 395 14.35 -19.67 1.88
C VAL A 395 14.23 -20.76 0.82
N LYS A 396 13.65 -21.93 1.15
CA LYS A 396 13.40 -23.00 0.17
C LYS A 396 12.38 -22.58 -0.89
N ALA A 397 11.28 -21.91 -0.50
CA ALA A 397 10.29 -21.39 -1.42
C ALA A 397 10.88 -20.30 -2.33
N ASP A 398 11.69 -19.41 -1.78
CA ASP A 398 12.34 -18.32 -2.50
C ASP A 398 13.32 -18.81 -3.58
N LYS A 399 13.95 -19.98 -3.43
CA LYS A 399 14.76 -20.58 -4.49
C LYS A 399 13.99 -20.79 -5.80
N ILE A 400 12.67 -21.02 -5.70
CA ILE A 400 11.79 -21.20 -6.86
C ILE A 400 11.12 -19.87 -7.22
N LEU A 401 10.53 -19.19 -6.25
CA LEU A 401 9.68 -18.02 -6.47
C LEU A 401 10.45 -16.74 -6.81
N THR A 402 11.72 -16.65 -6.40
CA THR A 402 12.62 -15.55 -6.75
C THR A 402 13.87 -16.00 -7.52
N GLY A 403 13.89 -17.25 -8.00
CA GLY A 403 15.02 -17.81 -8.76
C GLY A 403 15.19 -17.13 -10.13
N LYS A 404 16.43 -17.05 -10.62
CA LYS A 404 16.82 -16.33 -11.85
C LYS A 404 15.97 -16.67 -13.08
N TYR A 405 15.59 -17.94 -13.26
CA TYR A 405 14.83 -18.44 -14.43
C TYR A 405 13.42 -18.87 -14.05
N THR A 406 13.14 -19.11 -12.78
CA THR A 406 11.87 -19.68 -12.30
C THR A 406 10.88 -18.62 -11.80
N ALA A 407 11.34 -17.44 -11.42
CA ALA A 407 10.49 -16.39 -10.84
C ALA A 407 9.35 -15.93 -11.77
N LEU A 408 9.66 -15.58 -13.02
CA LEU A 408 8.65 -15.13 -13.98
C LEU A 408 7.68 -16.24 -14.42
N PRO A 409 8.13 -17.48 -14.75
CA PRO A 409 7.23 -18.59 -15.01
C PRO A 409 6.34 -18.95 -13.81
N ALA A 410 6.89 -18.99 -12.59
CA ALA A 410 6.12 -19.26 -11.38
C ALA A 410 5.06 -18.17 -11.15
N PHE A 411 5.43 -16.91 -11.32
CA PHE A 411 4.49 -15.78 -11.25
C PHE A 411 3.36 -15.91 -12.29
N ALA A 412 3.71 -16.17 -13.54
CA ALA A 412 2.72 -16.34 -14.62
C ALA A 412 1.76 -17.51 -14.33
N ALA A 413 2.27 -18.63 -13.78
CA ALA A 413 1.46 -19.78 -13.42
C ALA A 413 0.50 -19.46 -12.24
N ILE A 414 0.98 -18.80 -11.19
CA ILE A 414 0.15 -18.42 -10.04
C ILE A 414 -0.93 -17.42 -10.47
N MET A 415 -0.57 -16.37 -11.20
CA MET A 415 -1.55 -15.38 -11.67
C MET A 415 -2.52 -15.97 -12.68
N GLY A 416 -2.05 -16.82 -13.58
CA GLY A 416 -2.89 -17.55 -14.54
C GLY A 416 -3.90 -18.44 -13.83
N LEU A 417 -3.48 -19.17 -12.79
CA LEU A 417 -4.36 -19.98 -11.95
C LEU A 417 -5.42 -19.13 -11.24
N ILE A 418 -5.01 -18.01 -10.63
CA ILE A 418 -5.93 -17.09 -9.96
C ILE A 418 -6.96 -16.52 -10.93
N PHE A 419 -6.52 -16.05 -12.09
CA PHE A 419 -7.43 -15.52 -13.10
C PHE A 419 -8.36 -16.61 -13.66
N TRP A 420 -7.85 -17.81 -13.89
CA TRP A 420 -8.67 -18.94 -14.34
C TRP A 420 -9.74 -19.33 -13.30
N LEU A 421 -9.37 -19.38 -12.01
CA LEU A 421 -10.36 -19.66 -10.94
C LEU A 421 -11.37 -18.51 -10.79
N THR A 422 -10.92 -17.26 -10.88
CA THR A 422 -11.77 -16.07 -10.68
C THR A 422 -12.73 -15.86 -11.85
N PHE A 423 -12.22 -15.87 -13.08
CA PHE A 423 -13.02 -15.52 -14.27
C PHE A 423 -13.54 -16.72 -15.04
N GLY A 424 -12.99 -17.91 -14.83
CA GLY A 424 -13.38 -19.12 -15.57
C GLY A 424 -14.23 -20.10 -14.80
N VAL A 425 -14.00 -20.25 -13.49
CA VAL A 425 -14.65 -21.32 -12.72
C VAL A 425 -15.50 -20.78 -11.57
N ILE A 426 -14.85 -20.32 -10.49
CA ILE A 426 -15.55 -19.97 -9.25
C ILE A 426 -16.33 -18.66 -9.41
N GLY A 427 -15.66 -17.60 -9.81
CA GLY A 427 -16.30 -16.29 -9.92
C GLY A 427 -17.35 -16.24 -11.03
N ALA A 428 -17.09 -16.85 -12.20
CA ALA A 428 -18.06 -16.95 -13.27
C ALA A 428 -19.28 -17.76 -12.85
N GLY A 429 -19.09 -18.97 -12.29
CA GLY A 429 -20.20 -19.81 -11.86
C GLY A 429 -21.08 -19.15 -10.78
N LEU A 430 -20.47 -18.46 -9.80
CA LEU A 430 -21.21 -17.71 -8.79
C LEU A 430 -21.93 -16.49 -9.39
N SER A 431 -21.32 -15.83 -10.38
CA SER A 431 -21.92 -14.71 -11.11
C SER A 431 -23.14 -15.16 -11.92
N ASP A 432 -23.03 -16.27 -12.65
CA ASP A 432 -24.14 -16.84 -13.40
C ASP A 432 -25.30 -17.23 -12.49
N TRP A 433 -25.00 -17.88 -11.34
CA TRP A 433 -26.03 -18.25 -10.37
C TRP A 433 -26.72 -17.01 -9.78
N LEU A 434 -25.97 -15.95 -9.46
CA LEU A 434 -26.54 -14.69 -8.96
C LEU A 434 -27.35 -13.97 -10.04
N SER A 435 -26.89 -14.01 -11.29
CA SER A 435 -27.63 -13.44 -12.45
C SER A 435 -28.99 -14.10 -12.61
N VAL A 436 -29.06 -15.43 -12.57
CA VAL A 436 -30.35 -16.17 -12.60
C VAL A 436 -31.26 -15.73 -11.45
N GLY A 437 -30.72 -15.55 -10.25
CA GLY A 437 -31.48 -15.04 -9.10
C GLY A 437 -32.03 -13.61 -9.35
N ILE A 438 -31.23 -12.73 -9.93
CA ILE A 438 -31.64 -11.37 -10.28
C ILE A 438 -32.73 -11.38 -11.36
N ASP A 439 -32.57 -12.23 -12.39
CA ASP A 439 -33.55 -12.38 -13.47
C ASP A 439 -34.93 -12.87 -12.92
N ILE A 440 -34.94 -13.84 -12.00
CA ILE A 440 -36.14 -14.29 -11.33
C ILE A 440 -36.84 -13.16 -10.57
N VAL A 441 -36.05 -12.34 -9.82
CA VAL A 441 -36.62 -11.19 -9.08
C VAL A 441 -37.14 -10.13 -10.03
N THR A 442 -36.44 -9.88 -11.14
CA THR A 442 -36.83 -8.94 -12.18
C THR A 442 -38.14 -9.39 -12.87
N ASP A 443 -38.22 -10.65 -13.27
CA ASP A 443 -39.45 -11.23 -13.87
C ASP A 443 -40.65 -11.19 -12.91
N PHE A 444 -40.41 -11.45 -11.62
CA PHE A 444 -41.44 -11.31 -10.61
C PHE A 444 -41.94 -9.86 -10.49
N ALA A 445 -40.99 -8.90 -10.44
CA ALA A 445 -41.31 -7.47 -10.39
C ALA A 445 -42.06 -7.01 -11.66
N ASP A 446 -41.62 -7.46 -12.83
CA ASP A 446 -42.24 -7.16 -14.12
C ASP A 446 -43.71 -7.62 -14.16
N ARG A 447 -43.99 -8.89 -13.78
CA ARG A 447 -45.36 -9.45 -13.70
C ARG A 447 -46.20 -8.70 -12.67
N ALA A 448 -45.65 -8.37 -11.50
CA ALA A 448 -46.38 -7.66 -10.45
C ALA A 448 -46.76 -6.25 -10.90
N LEU A 449 -45.85 -5.51 -11.52
CA LEU A 449 -46.06 -4.16 -12.04
C LEU A 449 -47.06 -4.15 -13.21
N THR A 450 -46.98 -5.14 -14.10
CA THR A 450 -47.90 -5.33 -15.20
C THR A 450 -49.32 -5.65 -14.68
N ALA A 451 -49.44 -6.53 -13.68
CA ALA A 451 -50.73 -6.86 -13.05
C ALA A 451 -51.33 -5.66 -12.31
N TYR A 452 -50.50 -4.76 -11.75
CA TYR A 452 -50.96 -3.54 -11.12
C TYR A 452 -51.44 -2.49 -12.14
N GLY A 453 -51.07 -2.63 -13.43
CA GLY A 453 -51.44 -1.68 -14.49
C GLY A 453 -50.71 -0.36 -14.42
N LEU A 454 -49.42 -0.39 -14.06
CA LEU A 454 -48.58 0.79 -13.94
C LEU A 454 -48.38 1.49 -15.28
N ASN A 455 -48.17 2.82 -15.27
CA ASN A 455 -47.87 3.56 -16.47
C ASN A 455 -46.64 2.98 -17.19
N PRO A 456 -46.71 2.73 -18.54
CA PRO A 456 -45.61 2.06 -19.27
C PRO A 456 -44.25 2.71 -19.12
N VAL A 457 -44.20 4.05 -18.99
CA VAL A 457 -42.94 4.78 -18.78
C VAL A 457 -42.32 4.48 -17.40
N VAL A 458 -43.15 4.47 -16.37
CA VAL A 458 -42.71 4.18 -15.01
C VAL A 458 -42.32 2.71 -14.89
N HIS A 459 -43.05 1.83 -15.58
CA HIS A 459 -42.73 0.41 -15.68
C HIS A 459 -41.34 0.19 -16.31
N SER A 460 -41.06 0.80 -17.46
CA SER A 460 -39.76 0.74 -18.13
C SER A 460 -38.63 1.37 -17.26
N LEU A 461 -38.90 2.48 -16.56
CA LEU A 461 -37.94 3.04 -15.62
C LEU A 461 -37.52 2.03 -14.55
N ILE A 462 -38.49 1.32 -13.99
CA ILE A 462 -38.21 0.36 -12.91
C ILE A 462 -37.48 -0.85 -13.47
N ILE A 463 -37.98 -1.47 -14.55
CA ILE A 463 -37.42 -2.72 -15.10
C ILE A 463 -36.11 -2.43 -15.86
N ASP A 464 -36.14 -1.56 -16.87
CA ASP A 464 -35.01 -1.35 -17.77
C ASP A 464 -33.98 -0.34 -17.20
N GLY A 465 -34.46 0.63 -16.41
CA GLY A 465 -33.56 1.61 -15.77
C GLY A 465 -32.95 1.10 -14.46
N ILE A 466 -33.78 0.63 -13.53
CA ILE A 466 -33.35 0.28 -12.18
C ILE A 466 -32.89 -1.18 -12.11
N PHE A 467 -33.78 -2.15 -12.40
CA PHE A 467 -33.45 -3.57 -12.25
C PHE A 467 -32.31 -4.00 -13.19
N ALA A 468 -32.35 -3.60 -14.46
CA ALA A 468 -31.30 -3.92 -15.40
C ALA A 468 -29.95 -3.26 -15.01
N GLY A 469 -29.99 -1.97 -14.60
CA GLY A 469 -28.77 -1.25 -14.16
C GLY A 469 -28.17 -1.80 -12.88
N VAL A 470 -28.99 -2.05 -11.85
CA VAL A 470 -28.56 -2.63 -10.57
C VAL A 470 -28.15 -4.08 -10.74
N GLY A 471 -28.92 -4.85 -11.50
CA GLY A 471 -28.66 -6.26 -11.76
C GLY A 471 -27.30 -6.49 -12.43
N SER A 472 -26.95 -5.67 -13.41
CA SER A 472 -25.64 -5.74 -14.07
C SER A 472 -24.46 -5.51 -13.12
N VAL A 473 -24.62 -4.63 -12.13
CA VAL A 473 -23.57 -4.39 -11.12
C VAL A 473 -23.45 -5.52 -10.12
N LEU A 474 -24.60 -6.02 -9.65
CA LEU A 474 -24.65 -7.11 -8.66
C LEU A 474 -24.11 -8.42 -9.25
N SER A 475 -24.35 -8.69 -10.53
CA SER A 475 -23.85 -9.90 -11.18
C SER A 475 -22.33 -10.01 -11.20
N PHE A 476 -21.59 -8.88 -11.17
CA PHE A 476 -20.13 -8.88 -11.09
C PHE A 476 -19.57 -8.96 -9.67
N LEU A 477 -20.40 -8.76 -8.65
CA LEU A 477 -19.94 -8.77 -7.25
C LEU A 477 -19.22 -10.07 -6.86
N PRO A 478 -19.71 -11.29 -7.21
CA PRO A 478 -19.02 -12.53 -6.88
C PRO A 478 -17.62 -12.62 -7.48
N ILE A 479 -17.45 -12.20 -8.72
CA ILE A 479 -16.14 -12.18 -9.38
C ILE A 479 -15.16 -11.28 -8.62
N ILE A 480 -15.61 -10.10 -8.19
CA ILE A 480 -14.82 -9.15 -7.42
C ILE A 480 -14.44 -9.73 -6.05
N VAL A 481 -15.39 -10.36 -5.37
CA VAL A 481 -15.18 -11.00 -4.06
C VAL A 481 -14.13 -12.12 -4.17
N VAL A 482 -14.25 -12.99 -5.17
CA VAL A 482 -13.30 -14.09 -5.42
C VAL A 482 -11.90 -13.55 -5.79
N LEU A 483 -11.85 -12.50 -6.60
CA LEU A 483 -10.58 -11.84 -6.93
C LEU A 483 -9.89 -11.29 -5.67
N PHE A 484 -10.63 -10.55 -4.84
CA PHE A 484 -10.08 -10.01 -3.58
C PHE A 484 -9.68 -11.11 -2.60
N PHE A 485 -10.40 -12.22 -2.57
CA PHE A 485 -10.02 -13.39 -1.77
C PHE A 485 -8.62 -13.89 -2.14
N PHE A 486 -8.35 -14.15 -3.41
CA PHE A 486 -7.03 -14.61 -3.84
C PHE A 486 -5.95 -13.53 -3.68
N LEU A 487 -6.27 -12.26 -3.95
CA LEU A 487 -5.31 -11.18 -3.76
C LEU A 487 -4.94 -10.99 -2.28
N SER A 488 -5.90 -11.10 -1.37
CA SER A 488 -5.63 -11.06 0.08
C SER A 488 -4.73 -12.20 0.52
N ILE A 489 -4.92 -13.40 -0.02
CA ILE A 489 -4.03 -14.54 0.25
C ILE A 489 -2.60 -14.23 -0.23
N LEU A 490 -2.44 -13.68 -1.43
CA LEU A 490 -1.12 -13.33 -1.96
C LEU A 490 -0.44 -12.23 -1.14
N GLU A 491 -1.21 -11.24 -0.69
CA GLU A 491 -0.72 -10.13 0.13
C GLU A 491 -0.27 -10.61 1.50
N ASP A 492 -1.16 -11.28 2.24
CA ASP A 492 -0.90 -11.78 3.59
C ASP A 492 0.21 -12.86 3.62
N SER A 493 0.32 -13.67 2.55
CA SER A 493 1.38 -14.67 2.45
C SER A 493 2.79 -14.07 2.28
N GLY A 494 2.93 -12.77 1.98
CA GLY A 494 4.19 -12.12 1.69
C GLY A 494 4.71 -12.34 0.26
N TYR A 495 3.92 -12.98 -0.62
CA TYR A 495 4.33 -13.22 -2.02
C TYR A 495 4.40 -11.93 -2.84
N MET A 496 3.52 -10.95 -2.55
CA MET A 496 3.51 -9.67 -3.25
C MET A 496 4.82 -8.88 -3.08
N ALA A 497 5.46 -8.96 -1.92
CA ALA A 497 6.77 -8.35 -1.68
C ALA A 497 7.86 -8.94 -2.60
N ARG A 498 7.83 -10.27 -2.83
CA ARG A 498 8.78 -10.96 -3.73
C ARG A 498 8.58 -10.56 -5.19
N ILE A 499 7.34 -10.42 -5.61
CA ILE A 499 7.03 -9.95 -6.98
C ILE A 499 7.55 -8.52 -7.18
N ALA A 500 7.31 -7.64 -6.20
CA ALA A 500 7.83 -6.28 -6.24
C ALA A 500 9.37 -6.26 -6.34
N PHE A 501 10.04 -7.13 -5.57
CA PHE A 501 11.49 -7.32 -5.63
C PHE A 501 11.97 -7.79 -7.01
N VAL A 502 11.31 -8.78 -7.61
CA VAL A 502 11.68 -9.32 -8.94
C VAL A 502 11.47 -8.28 -10.05
N MET A 503 10.40 -7.49 -9.96
CA MET A 503 9.97 -6.56 -11.02
C MET A 503 10.58 -5.15 -10.93
N ASP A 504 11.25 -4.80 -9.82
CA ASP A 504 11.74 -3.42 -9.58
C ASP A 504 12.64 -2.90 -10.71
N LYS A 505 13.59 -3.70 -11.17
CA LYS A 505 14.53 -3.32 -12.25
C LYS A 505 13.83 -2.98 -13.56
N LEU A 506 12.77 -3.72 -13.92
CA LEU A 506 12.01 -3.46 -15.15
C LEU A 506 11.17 -2.20 -15.02
N LEU A 507 10.45 -2.05 -13.92
CA LEU A 507 9.56 -0.92 -13.71
C LEU A 507 10.32 0.40 -13.54
N ARG A 508 11.48 0.38 -12.93
CA ARG A 508 12.35 1.55 -12.80
C ARG A 508 12.78 2.12 -14.15
N LYS A 509 12.99 1.29 -15.18
CA LYS A 509 13.28 1.78 -16.53
C LYS A 509 12.18 2.70 -17.06
N ILE A 510 10.94 2.39 -16.74
CA ILE A 510 9.77 3.19 -17.12
C ILE A 510 9.37 4.24 -16.07
N GLY A 511 10.17 4.41 -15.01
CA GLY A 511 10.00 5.47 -14.00
C GLY A 511 9.09 5.10 -12.84
N LEU A 512 8.84 3.81 -12.59
CA LEU A 512 8.02 3.28 -11.50
C LEU A 512 8.85 2.43 -10.53
N SER A 513 8.39 2.30 -9.29
CA SER A 513 8.95 1.34 -8.33
C SER A 513 8.35 -0.07 -8.53
N GLY A 514 9.04 -1.10 -8.07
CA GLY A 514 8.58 -2.49 -8.15
C GLY A 514 7.20 -2.72 -7.52
N ARG A 515 6.85 -1.96 -6.49
CA ARG A 515 5.52 -2.02 -5.84
C ARG A 515 4.37 -1.64 -6.77
N SER A 516 4.60 -0.79 -7.77
CA SER A 516 3.60 -0.40 -8.77
C SER A 516 3.13 -1.56 -9.65
N PHE A 517 3.89 -2.66 -9.69
CA PHE A 517 3.54 -3.84 -10.48
C PHE A 517 2.24 -4.51 -10.02
N VAL A 518 2.01 -4.53 -8.71
CA VAL A 518 0.83 -5.15 -8.09
C VAL A 518 -0.48 -4.50 -8.57
N PRO A 519 -0.69 -3.18 -8.43
CA PRO A 519 -1.85 -2.52 -9.00
C PRO A 519 -2.01 -2.74 -10.51
N MET A 520 -0.92 -2.70 -11.27
CA MET A 520 -0.98 -2.90 -12.73
C MET A 520 -1.48 -4.29 -13.11
N ILE A 521 -1.04 -5.34 -12.42
CA ILE A 521 -1.51 -6.71 -12.65
C ILE A 521 -2.99 -6.87 -12.28
N ILE A 522 -3.42 -6.30 -11.16
CA ILE A 522 -4.83 -6.28 -10.78
C ILE A 522 -5.68 -5.62 -11.87
N GLY A 523 -5.12 -4.63 -12.58
CA GLY A 523 -5.75 -3.93 -13.70
C GLY A 523 -6.18 -4.83 -14.86
N PHE A 524 -5.53 -5.97 -15.08
CA PHE A 524 -5.97 -6.97 -16.06
C PHE A 524 -7.28 -7.66 -15.64
N GLY A 525 -7.54 -7.73 -14.35
CA GLY A 525 -8.82 -8.20 -13.84
C GLY A 525 -9.88 -7.10 -13.85
N CYS A 526 -9.66 -6.04 -13.07
CA CYS A 526 -10.55 -4.90 -12.94
C CYS A 526 -9.79 -3.63 -12.59
N SER A 527 -10.05 -2.53 -13.30
CA SER A 527 -9.39 -1.24 -13.04
C SER A 527 -9.78 -0.60 -11.70
N VAL A 528 -10.97 -0.88 -11.17
CA VAL A 528 -11.46 -0.31 -9.89
C VAL A 528 -10.57 -0.74 -8.72
N PRO A 529 -10.43 -2.05 -8.41
CA PRO A 529 -9.55 -2.50 -7.35
C PRO A 529 -8.08 -2.17 -7.62
N ALA A 530 -7.67 -2.14 -8.88
CA ALA A 530 -6.31 -1.78 -9.25
C ALA A 530 -5.96 -0.33 -8.83
N ILE A 531 -6.86 0.62 -9.13
CA ILE A 531 -6.69 2.02 -8.73
C ILE A 531 -6.72 2.15 -7.21
N MET A 532 -7.62 1.45 -6.52
CA MET A 532 -7.68 1.45 -5.06
C MET A 532 -6.42 0.85 -4.42
N ALA A 533 -5.81 -0.17 -5.03
CA ALA A 533 -4.57 -0.79 -4.54
C ALA A 533 -3.37 0.16 -4.62
N THR A 534 -3.43 1.23 -5.42
CA THR A 534 -2.33 2.22 -5.48
C THR A 534 -2.09 2.97 -4.16
N ARG A 535 -3.01 2.88 -3.19
CA ARG A 535 -2.84 3.42 -1.83
C ARG A 535 -1.66 2.81 -1.07
N THR A 536 -1.28 1.59 -1.41
CA THR A 536 -0.12 0.92 -0.81
C THR A 536 1.22 1.49 -1.27
N LEU A 537 1.20 2.41 -2.24
CA LEU A 537 2.39 3.08 -2.74
C LEU A 537 2.71 4.31 -1.89
N SER A 538 3.89 4.31 -1.27
CA SER A 538 4.38 5.39 -0.39
C SER A 538 4.68 6.70 -1.13
N SER A 539 4.96 6.64 -2.45
CA SER A 539 5.23 7.81 -3.28
C SER A 539 3.97 8.33 -3.96
N GLU A 540 3.64 9.59 -3.72
CA GLU A 540 2.53 10.25 -4.41
C GLU A 540 2.75 10.30 -5.94
N ARG A 541 4.00 10.47 -6.37
CA ARG A 541 4.42 10.43 -7.76
C ARG A 541 4.13 9.06 -8.39
N ASP A 542 4.64 7.98 -7.78
CA ASP A 542 4.46 6.61 -8.26
C ASP A 542 2.98 6.22 -8.23
N ARG A 543 2.25 6.65 -7.21
CA ARG A 543 0.80 6.45 -7.09
C ARG A 543 0.05 7.09 -8.23
N LYS A 544 0.23 8.40 -8.47
CA LYS A 544 -0.42 9.12 -9.57
C LYS A 544 -0.08 8.52 -10.93
N MET A 545 1.19 8.22 -11.15
CA MET A 545 1.66 7.61 -12.40
C MET A 545 1.04 6.23 -12.61
N THR A 546 0.96 5.39 -11.58
CA THR A 546 0.33 4.06 -11.65
C THR A 546 -1.17 4.17 -11.92
N ILE A 547 -1.88 5.14 -11.30
CA ILE A 547 -3.29 5.41 -11.58
C ILE A 547 -3.50 5.74 -13.06
N LEU A 548 -2.64 6.57 -13.65
CA LEU A 548 -2.73 6.97 -15.07
C LEU A 548 -2.47 5.79 -16.01
N LEU A 549 -1.64 4.82 -15.61
CA LEU A 549 -1.27 3.67 -16.42
C LEU A 549 -2.25 2.50 -16.30
N THR A 550 -2.92 2.34 -15.18
CA THR A 550 -3.86 1.23 -14.92
C THR A 550 -4.92 1.05 -16.02
N PRO A 551 -5.56 2.09 -16.58
CA PRO A 551 -6.58 1.92 -17.62
C PRO A 551 -6.09 1.36 -18.95
N PHE A 552 -4.79 1.39 -19.24
CA PHE A 552 -4.21 0.76 -20.44
C PHE A 552 -4.19 -0.77 -20.32
N MET A 553 -4.29 -1.30 -19.11
CA MET A 553 -4.42 -2.74 -18.89
C MET A 553 -5.83 -3.19 -19.31
N SER A 554 -5.91 -4.28 -20.07
CA SER A 554 -7.18 -4.79 -20.56
C SER A 554 -7.94 -5.51 -19.44
N CYS A 555 -8.99 -4.89 -18.89
CA CYS A 555 -9.83 -5.54 -17.87
C CYS A 555 -10.78 -6.56 -18.46
N SER A 556 -11.31 -7.47 -17.61
CA SER A 556 -12.23 -8.54 -18.00
C SER A 556 -13.52 -8.05 -18.68
N ALA A 557 -14.03 -6.88 -18.31
CA ALA A 557 -15.23 -6.29 -18.91
C ALA A 557 -15.08 -5.92 -20.41
N LYS A 558 -13.85 -5.87 -20.94
CA LYS A 558 -13.59 -5.67 -22.37
C LYS A 558 -13.64 -6.99 -23.17
N LEU A 559 -13.53 -8.15 -22.50
CA LEU A 559 -13.50 -9.47 -23.17
C LEU A 559 -14.74 -9.75 -24.01
N PRO A 560 -15.99 -9.45 -23.62
CA PRO A 560 -17.15 -9.66 -24.46
C PRO A 560 -17.08 -8.92 -25.80
N ILE A 561 -16.53 -7.70 -25.80
CA ILE A 561 -16.32 -6.91 -27.04
C ILE A 561 -15.30 -7.62 -27.94
N TYR A 562 -14.17 -8.05 -27.36
CA TYR A 562 -13.14 -8.76 -28.11
C TYR A 562 -13.66 -10.07 -28.68
N ALA A 563 -14.42 -10.85 -27.87
CA ALA A 563 -15.00 -12.10 -28.30
C ALA A 563 -15.96 -11.90 -29.47
N LEU A 564 -16.88 -10.94 -29.39
CA LEU A 564 -17.83 -10.62 -30.44
C LEU A 564 -17.13 -10.30 -31.78
N PHE A 565 -16.23 -9.32 -31.76
CA PHE A 565 -15.56 -8.86 -32.96
C PHE A 565 -14.56 -9.88 -33.52
N THR A 566 -13.82 -10.61 -32.68
CA THR A 566 -12.90 -11.65 -33.14
C THR A 566 -13.64 -12.85 -33.69
N TYR A 567 -14.84 -13.18 -33.17
CA TYR A 567 -15.71 -14.22 -33.73
C TYR A 567 -16.21 -13.83 -35.13
N ALA A 568 -16.67 -12.58 -35.30
CA ALA A 568 -17.24 -12.11 -36.56
C ALA A 568 -16.17 -11.93 -37.66
N PHE A 569 -15.02 -11.33 -37.34
CA PHE A 569 -14.06 -10.89 -38.37
C PHE A 569 -12.77 -11.69 -38.43
N PHE A 570 -12.38 -12.42 -37.37
CA PHE A 570 -11.08 -13.13 -37.28
C PHE A 570 -11.24 -14.60 -36.84
N PRO A 571 -12.09 -15.43 -37.50
CA PRO A 571 -12.40 -16.78 -37.05
C PRO A 571 -11.19 -17.71 -36.95
N LYS A 572 -10.18 -17.54 -37.81
CA LYS A 572 -8.94 -18.33 -37.82
C LYS A 572 -7.88 -17.85 -36.82
N TYR A 573 -7.89 -16.56 -36.46
CA TYR A 573 -6.82 -15.91 -35.68
C TYR A 573 -7.31 -15.31 -34.37
N ARG A 574 -8.44 -15.77 -33.82
CA ARG A 574 -9.07 -15.22 -32.60
C ARG A 574 -8.09 -15.04 -31.45
N ALA A 575 -7.41 -16.12 -31.09
CA ALA A 575 -6.46 -16.08 -29.98
C ALA A 575 -5.29 -15.12 -30.21
N LEU A 576 -4.78 -15.08 -31.46
CA LEU A 576 -3.67 -14.19 -31.81
C LEU A 576 -4.10 -12.71 -31.71
N VAL A 577 -5.28 -12.36 -32.20
CA VAL A 577 -5.81 -10.97 -32.13
C VAL A 577 -6.04 -10.59 -30.68
N MET A 578 -6.64 -11.46 -29.85
CA MET A 578 -6.86 -11.19 -28.44
C MET A 578 -5.53 -10.97 -27.69
N VAL A 579 -4.56 -11.87 -27.86
CA VAL A 579 -3.23 -11.72 -27.27
C VAL A 579 -2.54 -10.44 -27.78
N GLY A 580 -2.65 -10.15 -29.07
CA GLY A 580 -2.13 -8.92 -29.68
C GLY A 580 -2.71 -7.65 -29.04
N LEU A 581 -4.01 -7.63 -28.73
CA LEU A 581 -4.63 -6.51 -28.02
C LEU A 581 -4.06 -6.30 -26.61
N TYR A 582 -3.86 -7.38 -25.86
CA TYR A 582 -3.23 -7.29 -24.55
C TYR A 582 -1.81 -6.69 -24.64
N PHE A 583 -0.99 -7.19 -25.58
CA PHE A 583 0.35 -6.63 -25.81
C PHE A 583 0.31 -5.19 -26.28
N THR A 584 -0.66 -4.79 -27.12
CA THR A 584 -0.85 -3.41 -27.55
C THR A 584 -1.11 -2.50 -26.35
N GLY A 585 -1.99 -2.89 -25.42
CA GLY A 585 -2.25 -2.13 -24.19
C GLY A 585 -0.98 -1.95 -23.36
N ILE A 586 -0.20 -3.01 -23.16
CA ILE A 586 1.07 -2.96 -22.42
C ILE A 586 2.07 -2.02 -23.11
N ILE A 587 2.25 -2.15 -24.42
CA ILE A 587 3.20 -1.33 -25.19
C ILE A 587 2.83 0.14 -25.13
N VAL A 588 1.55 0.47 -25.35
CA VAL A 588 1.07 1.87 -25.26
C VAL A 588 1.25 2.39 -23.82
N GLY A 589 0.95 1.59 -22.79
CA GLY A 589 1.17 1.94 -21.40
C GLY A 589 2.65 2.22 -21.10
N VAL A 590 3.56 1.39 -21.60
CA VAL A 590 5.03 1.58 -21.43
C VAL A 590 5.48 2.87 -22.15
N LEU A 591 5.06 3.09 -23.39
CA LEU A 591 5.40 4.32 -24.14
C LEU A 591 4.88 5.57 -23.44
N PHE A 592 3.64 5.51 -22.96
CA PHE A 592 3.05 6.61 -22.21
C PHE A 592 3.75 6.85 -20.86
N SER A 593 4.16 5.79 -20.18
CA SER A 593 4.96 5.88 -18.96
C SER A 593 6.31 6.58 -19.20
N LEU A 594 7.00 6.25 -20.29
CA LEU A 594 8.25 6.89 -20.68
C LEU A 594 8.05 8.38 -21.01
N LEU A 595 6.94 8.71 -21.66
CA LEU A 595 6.56 10.11 -21.92
C LEU A 595 6.33 10.87 -20.61
N LEU A 596 5.56 10.30 -19.68
CA LEU A 596 5.27 10.91 -18.38
C LEU A 596 6.51 11.08 -17.52
N LYS A 597 7.42 10.09 -17.52
CA LYS A 597 8.69 10.14 -16.79
C LYS A 597 9.53 11.35 -17.21
N ASN A 598 9.54 11.65 -18.51
CA ASN A 598 10.38 12.72 -19.06
C ASN A 598 9.70 14.11 -19.04
N THR A 599 8.39 14.18 -18.78
CA THR A 599 7.61 15.42 -18.82
C THR A 599 7.03 15.80 -17.46
N ALA A 600 5.93 15.16 -17.06
CA ALA A 600 5.14 15.55 -15.89
C ALA A 600 5.66 14.99 -14.57
N PHE A 601 6.33 13.82 -14.59
CA PHE A 601 6.79 13.10 -13.41
C PHE A 601 8.31 12.91 -13.43
N GLN A 602 9.04 14.03 -13.53
CA GLN A 602 10.49 14.05 -13.48
C GLN A 602 11.00 13.64 -12.08
N GLY A 603 12.20 13.07 -12.01
CA GLY A 603 12.83 12.57 -10.79
C GLY A 603 12.91 11.04 -10.74
N GLU A 604 13.69 10.54 -9.78
CA GLU A 604 13.86 9.10 -9.58
C GLU A 604 12.70 8.52 -8.74
N PRO A 605 12.30 7.26 -8.99
CA PRO A 605 11.36 6.58 -8.13
C PRO A 605 11.96 6.40 -6.73
N VAL A 606 11.09 6.44 -5.70
CA VAL A 606 11.50 6.27 -4.29
C VAL A 606 12.40 5.03 -4.15
N PRO A 607 13.48 5.14 -3.36
CA PRO A 607 14.37 4.02 -3.07
C PRO A 607 13.60 2.79 -2.61
N PHE A 608 14.02 1.64 -3.12
CA PHE A 608 13.40 0.37 -2.79
C PHE A 608 14.16 -0.26 -1.64
N VAL A 609 13.83 0.18 -0.43
CA VAL A 609 14.30 -0.45 0.80
C VAL A 609 13.13 -1.21 1.39
N MET A 610 13.20 -2.52 1.38
CA MET A 610 12.07 -3.37 1.81
C MET A 610 12.60 -4.64 2.49
N GLU A 611 11.89 -5.07 3.52
CA GLU A 611 12.04 -6.41 4.09
C GLU A 611 11.21 -7.40 3.29
N LEU A 612 11.75 -8.61 3.10
CA LEU A 612 10.98 -9.72 2.60
C LEU A 612 10.41 -10.50 3.81
N PRO A 613 9.13 -10.36 4.15
CA PRO A 613 8.53 -11.04 5.29
C PRO A 613 8.54 -12.55 5.08
N ASN A 614 8.66 -13.34 6.15
CA ASN A 614 8.52 -14.78 6.05
C ASN A 614 7.15 -15.16 5.48
N TYR A 615 7.09 -16.27 4.71
CA TYR A 615 5.81 -16.78 4.22
C TYR A 615 4.96 -17.24 5.39
N ARG A 616 3.74 -16.70 5.46
CA ARG A 616 2.74 -17.03 6.47
C ARG A 616 1.45 -17.50 5.81
N LEU A 617 0.76 -18.45 6.44
CA LEU A 617 -0.60 -18.78 6.04
C LEU A 617 -1.55 -17.69 6.55
N PRO A 618 -2.35 -17.08 5.67
CA PRO A 618 -3.29 -16.04 6.09
C PRO A 618 -4.35 -16.62 7.00
N SER A 619 -4.79 -15.85 8.01
CA SER A 619 -5.89 -16.27 8.86
C SER A 619 -7.23 -16.09 8.11
N LEU A 620 -8.07 -17.13 8.09
CA LEU A 620 -9.38 -17.09 7.43
C LEU A 620 -10.27 -15.96 7.95
N LYS A 621 -10.16 -15.63 9.24
CA LYS A 621 -10.88 -14.51 9.85
C LYS A 621 -10.45 -13.16 9.31
N SER A 622 -9.14 -12.92 9.19
CA SER A 622 -8.59 -11.66 8.64
C SER A 622 -8.96 -11.50 7.17
N VAL A 623 -8.79 -12.56 6.38
CA VAL A 623 -9.19 -12.59 4.97
C VAL A 623 -10.69 -12.31 4.82
N GLY A 624 -11.54 -12.97 5.64
CA GLY A 624 -13.00 -12.75 5.62
C GLY A 624 -13.39 -11.30 5.93
N MET A 625 -12.80 -10.68 6.95
CA MET A 625 -13.05 -9.27 7.28
C MET A 625 -12.59 -8.33 6.16
N LEU A 626 -11.41 -8.55 5.61
CA LEU A 626 -10.87 -7.73 4.51
C LEU A 626 -11.75 -7.82 3.26
N ILE A 627 -12.23 -9.01 2.92
CA ILE A 627 -13.17 -9.23 1.81
C ILE A 627 -14.48 -8.49 2.06
N TRP A 628 -15.02 -8.58 3.28
CA TRP A 628 -16.26 -7.88 3.63
C TRP A 628 -16.12 -6.37 3.50
N ASP A 629 -15.03 -5.80 4.01
CA ASP A 629 -14.76 -4.35 3.92
C ASP A 629 -14.63 -3.89 2.46
N LYS A 630 -13.90 -4.65 1.64
CA LYS A 630 -13.74 -4.36 0.20
C LYS A 630 -15.05 -4.53 -0.57
N ALA A 631 -15.83 -5.57 -0.29
CA ALA A 631 -17.15 -5.80 -0.90
C ALA A 631 -18.14 -4.70 -0.52
N LYS A 632 -18.20 -4.34 0.77
CA LYS A 632 -19.05 -3.24 1.28
C LYS A 632 -18.67 -1.90 0.63
N ASP A 633 -17.38 -1.59 0.53
CA ASP A 633 -16.88 -0.38 -0.13
C ASP A 633 -17.27 -0.35 -1.60
N PHE A 634 -17.17 -1.49 -2.31
CA PHE A 634 -17.58 -1.61 -3.70
C PHE A 634 -19.09 -1.41 -3.85
N ILE A 635 -19.91 -2.12 -3.08
CA ILE A 635 -21.37 -2.01 -3.14
C ILE A 635 -21.80 -0.57 -2.86
N THR A 636 -21.31 0.05 -1.77
CA THR A 636 -21.75 1.38 -1.37
C THR A 636 -21.38 2.45 -2.38
N LYS A 637 -20.20 2.35 -3.01
CA LYS A 637 -19.64 3.39 -3.89
C LYS A 637 -19.96 3.17 -5.36
N ALA A 638 -19.79 1.95 -5.86
CA ALA A 638 -20.07 1.62 -7.25
C ALA A 638 -21.57 1.59 -7.52
N PHE A 639 -22.37 1.04 -6.61
CA PHE A 639 -23.81 0.96 -6.73
C PHE A 639 -24.44 2.34 -6.92
N THR A 640 -24.15 3.32 -6.07
CA THR A 640 -24.77 4.66 -6.15
C THR A 640 -24.46 5.36 -7.48
N ILE A 641 -23.20 5.28 -7.93
CA ILE A 641 -22.74 5.98 -9.13
C ILE A 641 -23.28 5.30 -10.39
N ILE A 642 -23.24 3.97 -10.45
CA ILE A 642 -23.71 3.21 -11.60
C ILE A 642 -25.23 3.28 -11.69
N PHE A 643 -25.92 3.20 -10.55
CA PHE A 643 -27.38 3.38 -10.46
C PHE A 643 -27.83 4.73 -11.06
N MET A 644 -27.17 5.83 -10.64
CA MET A 644 -27.48 7.15 -11.21
C MET A 644 -27.16 7.21 -12.71
N ALA A 645 -26.04 6.64 -13.12
CA ALA A 645 -25.68 6.60 -14.54
C ALA A 645 -26.65 5.76 -15.39
N SER A 646 -27.16 4.65 -14.85
CA SER A 646 -28.15 3.80 -15.54
C SER A 646 -29.49 4.55 -15.75
N ILE A 647 -29.95 5.27 -14.74
CA ILE A 647 -31.15 6.11 -14.87
C ILE A 647 -30.97 7.19 -15.94
N VAL A 648 -29.82 7.86 -15.96
CA VAL A 648 -29.53 8.88 -16.98
C VAL A 648 -29.52 8.27 -18.38
N ILE A 649 -28.89 7.11 -18.56
CA ILE A 649 -28.85 6.44 -19.86
C ILE A 649 -30.24 5.95 -20.27
N TRP A 650 -31.00 5.35 -19.37
CA TRP A 650 -32.39 4.96 -19.62
C TRP A 650 -33.19 6.19 -20.08
N PHE A 651 -33.07 7.34 -19.40
CA PHE A 651 -33.76 8.57 -19.81
C PHE A 651 -33.35 9.00 -21.23
N LEU A 652 -32.07 8.99 -21.54
CA LEU A 652 -31.56 9.36 -22.86
C LEU A 652 -32.00 8.37 -23.97
N GLN A 653 -32.23 7.11 -23.63
CA GLN A 653 -32.71 6.09 -24.59
C GLN A 653 -34.21 6.14 -24.80
N THR A 654 -34.98 6.50 -23.79
CA THR A 654 -36.45 6.42 -23.78
C THR A 654 -37.10 7.67 -24.35
N PHE A 655 -36.45 8.84 -24.28
CA PHE A 655 -37.06 10.09 -24.67
C PHE A 655 -36.41 10.74 -25.89
N ASP A 656 -37.24 11.44 -26.69
CA ASP A 656 -36.82 12.34 -27.76
C ASP A 656 -36.52 13.78 -27.24
N VAL A 657 -36.12 14.71 -28.11
CA VAL A 657 -35.84 16.12 -27.76
C VAL A 657 -37.07 16.86 -27.19
N ARG A 658 -38.30 16.35 -27.48
CA ARG A 658 -39.57 16.91 -27.01
C ARG A 658 -40.12 16.19 -25.78
N LEU A 659 -39.32 15.28 -25.18
CA LEU A 659 -39.70 14.43 -24.05
C LEU A 659 -40.87 13.48 -24.34
N ASN A 660 -41.10 13.09 -25.61
CA ASN A 660 -42.00 12.01 -25.94
C ASN A 660 -41.27 10.68 -25.85
N VAL A 661 -42.02 9.64 -25.51
CA VAL A 661 -41.48 8.27 -25.50
C VAL A 661 -41.23 7.80 -26.92
N VAL A 662 -40.01 7.35 -27.17
CA VAL A 662 -39.54 6.95 -28.49
C VAL A 662 -39.92 5.50 -28.77
N VAL A 663 -40.49 5.23 -29.93
CA VAL A 663 -40.79 3.89 -30.41
C VAL A 663 -39.59 3.30 -31.19
N ASP A 664 -38.90 4.15 -31.96
CA ASP A 664 -37.68 3.74 -32.70
C ASP A 664 -36.43 4.37 -32.05
N SER A 665 -35.45 3.54 -31.67
CA SER A 665 -34.21 3.97 -31.01
C SER A 665 -33.44 5.07 -31.74
N LYS A 666 -33.71 5.28 -33.03
CA LYS A 666 -33.08 6.35 -33.85
C LYS A 666 -33.47 7.77 -33.41
N ASP A 667 -34.68 7.93 -32.88
CA ASP A 667 -35.24 9.23 -32.51
C ASP A 667 -34.90 9.61 -31.05
N SER A 668 -34.19 8.74 -30.33
CA SER A 668 -33.81 8.96 -28.94
C SER A 668 -32.73 10.08 -28.77
N LEU A 669 -32.76 10.75 -27.63
CA LEU A 669 -31.73 11.71 -27.25
C LEU A 669 -30.34 11.10 -27.33
N LEU A 670 -30.20 9.82 -26.94
CA LEU A 670 -28.93 9.12 -27.00
C LEU A 670 -28.43 8.91 -28.43
N ALA A 671 -29.35 8.57 -29.36
CA ALA A 671 -29.02 8.45 -30.79
C ALA A 671 -28.59 9.80 -31.40
N LEU A 672 -29.22 10.88 -30.97
CA LEU A 672 -28.86 12.24 -31.42
C LEU A 672 -27.45 12.63 -30.93
N ILE A 673 -27.12 12.32 -29.66
CA ILE A 673 -25.77 12.52 -29.10
C ILE A 673 -24.76 11.63 -29.82
N GLY A 674 -25.12 10.38 -30.11
CA GLY A 674 -24.30 9.44 -30.88
C GLY A 674 -24.05 9.94 -32.31
N GLY A 675 -25.08 10.49 -32.97
CA GLY A 675 -24.97 11.11 -34.29
C GLY A 675 -24.07 12.34 -34.32
N PHE A 676 -24.11 13.16 -33.27
CA PHE A 676 -23.21 14.30 -33.12
C PHE A 676 -21.75 13.86 -32.87
N ALA A 677 -21.53 12.74 -32.20
CA ALA A 677 -20.19 12.20 -31.95
C ALA A 677 -19.64 11.39 -33.14
N ALA A 678 -20.48 10.85 -34.01
CA ALA A 678 -20.11 9.99 -35.14
C ALA A 678 -19.03 10.60 -36.07
N PRO A 679 -19.05 11.90 -36.43
CA PRO A 679 -18.03 12.51 -37.29
C PRO A 679 -16.60 12.37 -36.71
N VAL A 680 -16.42 12.31 -35.40
CA VAL A 680 -15.11 12.14 -34.74
C VAL A 680 -14.51 10.78 -35.10
N PHE A 681 -15.33 9.78 -35.37
CA PHE A 681 -14.92 8.40 -35.67
C PHE A 681 -14.82 8.08 -37.16
N VAL A 682 -15.27 8.97 -38.04
CA VAL A 682 -15.11 8.84 -39.52
C VAL A 682 -13.63 8.64 -39.90
N PRO A 683 -12.67 9.43 -39.35
CA PRO A 683 -11.26 9.24 -39.65
C PRO A 683 -10.71 7.89 -39.17
N LEU A 684 -11.42 7.20 -38.25
CA LEU A 684 -11.04 5.86 -37.75
C LEU A 684 -11.69 4.71 -38.55
N GLY A 685 -12.66 5.01 -39.43
CA GLY A 685 -13.34 4.04 -40.31
C GLY A 685 -14.58 3.38 -39.72
N PHE A 686 -15.16 3.94 -38.64
CA PHE A 686 -16.40 3.48 -38.03
C PHE A 686 -17.27 4.64 -37.53
N GLY A 687 -17.49 5.63 -38.39
CA GLY A 687 -18.30 6.85 -38.11
C GLY A 687 -19.81 6.63 -38.20
N ASP A 688 -20.36 5.54 -37.68
CA ASP A 688 -21.80 5.28 -37.60
C ASP A 688 -22.38 5.72 -36.26
N TRP A 689 -23.57 6.30 -36.24
CA TRP A 689 -24.22 6.78 -35.02
C TRP A 689 -24.47 5.62 -33.99
N ARG A 690 -24.80 4.41 -34.48
CA ARG A 690 -25.04 3.22 -33.60
C ARG A 690 -23.79 2.83 -32.87
N ILE A 691 -22.64 2.89 -33.55
CA ILE A 691 -21.34 2.58 -32.95
C ILE A 691 -20.97 3.65 -31.92
N SER A 692 -21.17 4.93 -32.26
CA SER A 692 -20.93 6.05 -31.35
C SER A 692 -21.81 5.97 -30.10
N THR A 693 -23.09 5.62 -30.25
CA THR A 693 -24.04 5.40 -29.17
C THR A 693 -23.56 4.26 -28.25
N ALA A 694 -23.12 3.13 -28.83
CA ALA A 694 -22.59 2.00 -28.05
C ALA A 694 -21.31 2.35 -27.30
N LEU A 695 -20.44 3.19 -27.85
CA LEU A 695 -19.24 3.68 -27.14
C LEU A 695 -19.60 4.59 -25.97
N ILE A 696 -20.65 5.40 -26.09
CA ILE A 696 -21.15 6.28 -25.02
C ILE A 696 -21.75 5.44 -23.88
N THR A 697 -22.60 4.45 -24.20
CA THR A 697 -23.13 3.52 -23.18
C THR A 697 -22.01 2.70 -22.54
N GLY A 698 -21.00 2.29 -23.29
CA GLY A 698 -19.78 1.62 -22.80
C GLY A 698 -18.93 2.44 -21.84
N PHE A 699 -19.22 3.72 -21.66
CA PHE A 699 -18.63 4.52 -20.59
C PHE A 699 -19.21 4.16 -19.21
N THR A 700 -20.48 3.79 -19.13
CA THR A 700 -21.06 3.33 -17.85
C THR A 700 -20.48 1.98 -17.45
N ALA A 701 -20.60 1.00 -18.34
CA ALA A 701 -20.04 -0.33 -18.16
C ALA A 701 -19.58 -0.86 -19.53
N LYS A 702 -18.40 -1.44 -19.62
CA LYS A 702 -17.79 -1.82 -20.90
C LYS A 702 -18.59 -2.87 -21.68
N GLU A 703 -19.18 -3.80 -20.99
CA GLU A 703 -20.06 -4.83 -21.54
C GLU A 703 -21.32 -4.26 -22.20
N SER A 704 -21.77 -3.06 -21.77
CA SER A 704 -22.93 -2.39 -22.38
C SER A 704 -22.72 -2.03 -23.84
N VAL A 705 -21.48 -1.98 -24.33
CA VAL A 705 -21.20 -1.82 -25.76
C VAL A 705 -21.86 -2.93 -26.57
N VAL A 706 -21.69 -4.19 -26.13
CA VAL A 706 -22.25 -5.36 -26.84
C VAL A 706 -23.77 -5.36 -26.76
N SER A 707 -24.33 -5.15 -25.57
CA SER A 707 -25.78 -5.11 -25.36
C SER A 707 -26.45 -4.02 -26.20
N THR A 708 -25.87 -2.81 -26.21
CA THR A 708 -26.37 -1.68 -27.02
C THR A 708 -26.31 -1.99 -28.52
N LEU A 709 -25.21 -2.55 -29.01
CA LEU A 709 -25.10 -2.97 -30.40
C LEU A 709 -26.15 -4.02 -30.75
N THR A 710 -26.38 -5.01 -29.90
CA THR A 710 -27.40 -6.05 -30.11
C THR A 710 -28.79 -5.43 -30.21
N VAL A 711 -29.15 -4.49 -29.36
CA VAL A 711 -30.43 -3.81 -29.37
C VAL A 711 -30.56 -2.95 -30.64
N LEU A 712 -29.54 -2.14 -30.99
CA LEU A 712 -29.56 -1.25 -32.15
C LEU A 712 -29.54 -1.99 -33.51
N PHE A 713 -29.13 -3.27 -33.49
CA PHE A 713 -29.19 -4.14 -34.68
C PHE A 713 -30.44 -5.02 -34.72
N GLY A 714 -31.36 -4.86 -33.76
CA GLY A 714 -32.58 -5.68 -33.68
C GLY A 714 -32.32 -7.17 -33.48
N GLY A 715 -31.23 -7.53 -32.83
CA GLY A 715 -30.78 -8.92 -32.58
C GLY A 715 -30.04 -9.56 -33.77
N ASP A 716 -30.00 -8.92 -34.94
CA ASP A 716 -29.27 -9.46 -36.09
C ASP A 716 -27.82 -8.95 -36.12
N MET A 717 -26.92 -9.78 -35.63
CA MET A 717 -25.47 -9.46 -35.62
C MET A 717 -24.79 -9.50 -36.99
N SER A 718 -25.49 -9.93 -38.06
CA SER A 718 -24.95 -9.89 -39.43
C SER A 718 -24.75 -8.43 -39.91
N VAL A 719 -25.51 -7.48 -39.37
CA VAL A 719 -25.38 -6.05 -39.59
C VAL A 719 -23.97 -5.55 -39.28
N LEU A 720 -23.26 -6.16 -38.35
CA LEU A 720 -21.88 -5.84 -38.07
C LEU A 720 -20.98 -5.93 -39.30
N ASN A 721 -21.18 -6.93 -40.17
CA ASN A 721 -20.41 -7.14 -41.38
C ASN A 721 -20.69 -6.10 -42.45
N THR A 722 -21.80 -5.37 -42.37
CA THR A 722 -22.10 -4.24 -43.27
C THR A 722 -21.49 -2.93 -42.83
N LEU A 723 -21.22 -2.79 -41.51
CA LEU A 723 -20.68 -1.56 -40.92
C LEU A 723 -19.16 -1.60 -40.76
N PHE A 724 -18.59 -2.78 -40.63
CA PHE A 724 -17.17 -2.95 -40.42
C PHE A 724 -16.53 -3.82 -41.51
N THR A 725 -15.37 -3.41 -41.95
CA THR A 725 -14.41 -4.30 -42.60
C THR A 725 -13.57 -4.98 -41.54
N PRO A 726 -12.90 -6.12 -41.81
CA PRO A 726 -12.01 -6.74 -40.86
C PRO A 726 -10.95 -5.78 -40.29
N PHE A 727 -10.47 -4.87 -41.15
CA PHE A 727 -9.49 -3.86 -40.75
C PHE A 727 -10.08 -2.78 -39.85
N SER A 728 -11.25 -2.22 -40.19
CA SER A 728 -11.91 -1.22 -39.33
C SER A 728 -12.38 -1.84 -38.00
N ALA A 729 -12.72 -3.14 -37.99
CA ALA A 729 -12.99 -3.89 -36.77
C ALA A 729 -11.75 -3.98 -35.85
N LEU A 730 -10.57 -4.19 -36.41
CA LEU A 730 -9.31 -4.17 -35.65
C LEU A 730 -9.04 -2.77 -35.08
N VAL A 731 -9.22 -1.71 -35.88
CA VAL A 731 -9.07 -0.32 -35.40
C VAL A 731 -10.05 0.00 -34.28
N PHE A 732 -11.31 -0.45 -34.38
CA PHE A 732 -12.31 -0.33 -33.34
C PHE A 732 -11.91 -1.08 -32.06
N LEU A 733 -11.37 -2.30 -32.17
CA LEU A 733 -10.87 -3.05 -31.03
C LEU A 733 -9.70 -2.35 -30.32
N VAL A 734 -8.77 -1.74 -31.07
CA VAL A 734 -7.68 -0.94 -30.51
C VAL A 734 -8.23 0.31 -29.82
N PHE A 735 -9.21 0.99 -30.40
CA PHE A 735 -9.86 2.13 -29.78
C PHE A 735 -10.55 1.72 -28.47
N THR A 736 -11.35 0.65 -28.47
CA THR A 736 -12.07 0.17 -27.29
C THR A 736 -11.16 -0.36 -26.19
N LEU A 737 -9.97 -0.85 -26.55
CA LEU A 737 -8.94 -1.21 -25.60
C LEU A 737 -8.46 0.01 -24.80
N LEU A 738 -8.22 1.13 -25.45
CA LEU A 738 -7.48 2.29 -24.91
C LEU A 738 -8.39 3.42 -24.40
N TYR A 739 -9.64 3.54 -24.88
CA TYR A 739 -10.49 4.64 -24.50
C TYR A 739 -10.92 4.59 -23.03
N THR A 740 -11.48 5.69 -22.55
CA THR A 740 -11.79 5.93 -21.12
C THR A 740 -12.29 4.68 -20.35
N PRO A 741 -11.87 4.44 -19.13
CA PRO A 741 -12.39 3.36 -18.32
C PRO A 741 -13.86 3.59 -17.92
N CYS A 742 -14.52 2.61 -17.30
CA CYS A 742 -15.90 2.73 -16.85
C CYS A 742 -16.07 3.80 -15.76
N VAL A 743 -17.31 4.28 -15.58
CA VAL A 743 -17.66 5.31 -14.58
C VAL A 743 -17.19 4.96 -13.18
N ALA A 744 -17.29 3.67 -12.77
CA ALA A 744 -16.80 3.21 -11.48
C ALA A 744 -15.28 3.39 -11.31
N ALA A 745 -14.51 3.14 -12.37
CA ALA A 745 -13.06 3.37 -12.36
C ALA A 745 -12.72 4.86 -12.29
N ILE A 746 -13.44 5.71 -13.02
CA ILE A 746 -13.27 7.17 -12.96
C ILE A 746 -13.64 7.73 -11.58
N ALA A 747 -14.67 7.20 -10.93
CA ALA A 747 -14.99 7.54 -9.56
C ALA A 747 -13.84 7.18 -8.59
N SER A 748 -13.20 6.04 -8.81
CA SER A 748 -12.01 5.63 -8.06
C SER A 748 -10.82 6.57 -8.33
N VAL A 749 -10.60 6.96 -9.59
CA VAL A 749 -9.58 7.96 -9.95
C VAL A 749 -9.84 9.29 -9.23
N LYS A 750 -11.09 9.80 -9.25
CA LYS A 750 -11.46 11.03 -8.53
C LYS A 750 -11.10 10.95 -7.05
N ARG A 751 -11.37 9.81 -6.41
CA ARG A 751 -11.10 9.60 -5.00
C ARG A 751 -9.60 9.55 -4.71
N GLU A 752 -8.84 8.80 -5.50
CA GLU A 752 -7.41 8.60 -5.26
C GLU A 752 -6.55 9.80 -5.68
N MET A 753 -7.00 10.59 -6.65
CA MET A 753 -6.33 11.83 -7.07
C MET A 753 -6.86 13.09 -6.36
N GLY A 754 -7.92 12.97 -5.55
CA GLY A 754 -8.46 14.03 -4.70
C GLY A 754 -9.30 15.09 -5.39
N THR A 755 -9.31 15.19 -6.74
CA THR A 755 -10.05 16.25 -7.45
C THR A 755 -10.88 15.74 -8.64
N ALA A 756 -12.05 16.35 -8.86
CA ALA A 756 -12.88 16.05 -10.02
C ALA A 756 -12.20 16.47 -11.34
N ARG A 757 -11.39 17.55 -11.30
CA ARG A 757 -10.63 18.02 -12.47
C ARG A 757 -9.63 16.97 -12.96
N SER A 758 -8.91 16.33 -12.04
CA SER A 758 -7.97 15.26 -12.39
C SER A 758 -8.68 14.07 -13.04
N ALA A 759 -9.83 13.65 -12.52
CA ALA A 759 -10.62 12.57 -13.10
C ALA A 759 -11.09 12.91 -14.51
N PHE A 760 -11.57 14.13 -14.73
CA PHE A 760 -12.01 14.62 -16.05
C PHE A 760 -10.83 14.67 -17.04
N LEU A 761 -9.67 15.17 -16.62
CA LEU A 761 -8.45 15.17 -17.44
C LEU A 761 -8.01 13.76 -17.84
N VAL A 762 -8.14 12.77 -16.95
CA VAL A 762 -7.84 11.36 -17.25
C VAL A 762 -8.78 10.85 -18.36
N VAL A 763 -10.07 11.16 -18.29
CA VAL A 763 -11.03 10.77 -19.35
C VAL A 763 -10.63 11.34 -20.70
N ILE A 764 -10.38 12.65 -20.77
CA ILE A 764 -9.98 13.32 -22.01
C ILE A 764 -8.66 12.73 -22.53
N MET A 765 -7.67 12.64 -21.69
CA MET A 765 -6.35 12.10 -22.03
C MET A 765 -6.47 10.71 -22.65
N GLN A 766 -7.24 9.82 -22.03
CA GLN A 766 -7.41 8.46 -22.52
C GLN A 766 -8.16 8.39 -23.83
N CYS A 767 -9.22 9.20 -24.01
CA CYS A 767 -9.93 9.29 -25.29
C CYS A 767 -9.01 9.81 -26.41
N VAL A 768 -8.18 10.82 -26.12
CA VAL A 768 -7.23 11.38 -27.08
C VAL A 768 -6.17 10.35 -27.48
N ILE A 769 -5.58 9.65 -26.48
CA ILE A 769 -4.59 8.60 -26.75
C ILE A 769 -5.20 7.46 -27.57
N ALA A 770 -6.41 7.01 -27.19
CA ALA A 770 -7.11 5.96 -27.91
C ALA A 770 -7.35 6.36 -29.38
N TRP A 771 -7.77 7.61 -29.61
CA TRP A 771 -8.01 8.14 -30.95
C TRP A 771 -6.71 8.22 -31.77
N ILE A 772 -5.63 8.76 -31.21
CA ILE A 772 -4.33 8.89 -31.89
C ILE A 772 -3.76 7.49 -32.24
N VAL A 773 -3.78 6.54 -31.30
CA VAL A 773 -3.27 5.19 -31.53
C VAL A 773 -4.12 4.45 -32.57
N ALA A 774 -5.45 4.51 -32.46
CA ALA A 774 -6.35 3.91 -33.45
C ALA A 774 -6.16 4.51 -34.85
N PHE A 775 -6.00 5.85 -34.94
CA PHE A 775 -5.70 6.54 -36.18
C PHE A 775 -4.34 6.12 -36.77
N ALA A 776 -3.31 6.02 -35.95
CA ALA A 776 -1.99 5.53 -36.36
C ALA A 776 -2.06 4.10 -36.90
N VAL A 777 -2.79 3.20 -36.22
CA VAL A 777 -3.02 1.82 -36.70
C VAL A 777 -3.73 1.84 -38.05
N ARG A 778 -4.74 2.69 -38.23
CA ARG A 778 -5.42 2.83 -39.51
C ARG A 778 -4.51 3.32 -40.64
N MET A 779 -3.72 4.36 -40.37
CA MET A 779 -2.78 4.90 -41.37
C MET A 779 -1.72 3.87 -41.78
N ILE A 780 -1.17 3.15 -40.80
CA ILE A 780 -0.20 2.07 -41.08
C ILE A 780 -0.84 0.96 -41.93
N GLY A 781 -2.06 0.54 -41.62
CA GLY A 781 -2.75 -0.48 -42.40
C GLY A 781 -3.03 -0.05 -43.82
N MET A 782 -3.46 1.20 -44.02
CA MET A 782 -3.66 1.77 -45.40
C MET A 782 -2.35 1.80 -46.20
N LEU A 783 -1.21 2.09 -45.55
CA LEU A 783 0.10 2.08 -46.20
C LEU A 783 0.55 0.68 -46.59
N ILE A 784 0.12 -0.38 -45.85
CA ILE A 784 0.43 -1.78 -46.12
C ILE A 784 -0.56 -2.39 -47.15
N GLY A 785 -1.64 -1.67 -47.52
CA GLY A 785 -2.61 -2.10 -48.53
C GLY A 785 -3.84 -2.85 -47.97
N PHE A 786 -4.21 -2.59 -46.72
CA PHE A 786 -5.44 -3.08 -46.11
C PHE A 786 -6.58 -2.10 -46.26
#